data_949cd94b83fb51db1ee2cf69287f6b73
#
_entry.id   949cd94b83fb51db1ee2cf69287f6b73
#
_cell.length_a   1.000
_cell.length_b   1.000
_cell.length_c   1.000
_cell.angle_alpha   90.00
_cell.angle_beta   90.00
_cell.angle_gamma   90.00
#
_symmetry.space_group_name_H-M   'P 1'
#
loop_
_entity.id
_entity.type
_entity.pdbx_description
1 polymer ?
#
loop_
_entity_poly.entity_id
_entity_poly.type
_entity_poly.pdbx_seq_one_letter_code
_entity_poly.pdbx_strand_id
1 'polypeptide(L)'
;MTQEELRLKEDRERKANWKRWGPYLSERQWGTVREDYSADGKAWDYFPHDHARSRAYRWGEDGLGGMCDRHQFICFALALWNGKDPILKERLFGLTGNEGNHGEDVKEYYYYLDSTPTHSYMKFLYKYPQREFPYARLVEENRRRGKRDLEFELIDTGLFDDNRYFDVIIEYAKAAPEDILLRIEALNRGPDAAELHLLPTLWFRNTWSWGLDERRPRLHRDASAEVAAIKADHHYYGSRWLCFEGNPNLLFTENETNNQRLFNSANESLYVKDGLNDFIVHGNKSAVNPDRHGTKAAGHYAATVLPGKNFVVRLRFCSDAPSGARKLDGAFDRQVGQRREEADEFYRTIVPENISADRRNVMRQALGGLLWSKQFYQYDVDRWLKGDPAGPEPPRERLHGRNKEWRHLYNADVISMPDKWEYPWYAAWDLAFHCIALALVDADFAKDQLLLMTREWYMHPNGQLPAYEWAFGDVNPPVHAWAAWRVYKLEMKRRGDGDRKFLERIFQKLLLNFTWWVNRKDAEGMNLFQGGFLGLDNIGVFDRSQPLPTGGHLEQSDATSWMAMFSLNLLAIALELAREDPAYEDVASKFWEHFLYIANAINHLGSDGAGMWDEEDGFFYDVLHFGNGEHFPLKARSMVGLIPLFAVETLEPDTLARLPGFARRL
;
A
#
# COMPACT_ATOMS: atom_id res chain seq x y z
N MET A 1 20.79 -5.36 21.57
CA MET A 1 19.38 -5.01 21.31
C MET A 1 19.28 -3.50 21.32
N THR A 2 18.95 -2.90 20.18
CA THR A 2 18.75 -1.45 20.02
C THR A 2 17.44 -1.00 20.67
N GLN A 3 17.24 0.31 20.82
CA GLN A 3 15.98 0.86 21.35
C GLN A 3 14.78 0.54 20.45
N GLU A 4 14.98 0.50 19.13
CA GLU A 4 13.92 0.14 18.19
C GLU A 4 13.55 -1.35 18.28
N GLU A 5 14.53 -2.24 18.46
CA GLU A 5 14.25 -3.67 18.71
C GLU A 5 13.50 -3.88 20.03
N LEU A 6 13.78 -3.06 21.06
CA LEU A 6 13.05 -3.09 22.31
C LEU A 6 11.58 -2.68 22.09
N ARG A 7 11.31 -1.62 21.32
CA ARG A 7 9.95 -1.19 20.97
C ARG A 7 9.18 -2.25 20.18
N LEU A 8 9.84 -2.91 19.23
CA LEU A 8 9.26 -4.04 18.49
C LEU A 8 8.88 -5.18 19.44
N LYS A 9 9.71 -5.47 20.45
CA LYS A 9 9.43 -6.48 21.46
C LYS A 9 8.25 -6.07 22.36
N GLU A 10 8.21 -4.83 22.81
CA GLU A 10 7.11 -4.31 23.63
C GLU A 10 5.76 -4.35 22.87
N ASP A 11 5.77 -4.00 21.57
CA ASP A 11 4.58 -4.06 20.72
C ASP A 11 4.09 -5.50 20.51
N ARG A 12 5.01 -6.43 20.20
CA ARG A 12 4.71 -7.86 20.06
C ARG A 12 4.15 -8.47 21.36
N GLU A 13 4.73 -8.12 22.50
CA GLU A 13 4.29 -8.58 23.83
C GLU A 13 3.05 -7.83 24.33
N ARG A 14 2.52 -6.89 23.55
CA ARG A 14 1.36 -6.03 23.88
C ARG A 14 1.54 -5.21 25.17
N LYS A 15 2.80 -4.89 25.53
CA LYS A 15 3.15 -4.03 26.65
C LYS A 15 2.98 -2.55 26.32
N ALA A 16 3.27 -2.16 25.07
CA ALA A 16 3.10 -0.83 24.56
C ALA A 16 2.68 -0.90 23.09
N ASN A 17 1.70 -0.10 22.68
CA ASN A 17 1.16 -0.15 21.30
C ASN A 17 1.90 0.85 20.40
N TRP A 18 3.18 0.56 20.12
CA TRP A 18 4.04 1.44 19.32
C TRP A 18 3.56 1.61 17.89
N LYS A 19 2.92 0.60 17.30
CA LYS A 19 2.41 0.60 15.92
C LYS A 19 0.97 1.14 15.79
N ARG A 20 0.39 1.71 16.87
CA ARG A 20 -0.95 2.31 16.80
C ARG A 20 -1.02 3.45 15.79
N TRP A 21 -0.05 4.33 15.81
CA TRP A 21 0.09 5.46 14.91
C TRP A 21 1.20 5.20 13.91
N GLY A 22 0.94 5.48 12.64
CA GLY A 22 1.92 5.29 11.58
C GLY A 22 1.48 5.94 10.27
N PRO A 23 2.24 5.76 9.20
CA PRO A 23 1.97 6.36 7.89
C PRO A 23 0.89 5.57 7.12
N TYR A 24 -0.22 5.24 7.80
CA TYR A 24 -1.27 4.40 7.23
C TYR A 24 -2.29 5.18 6.40
N LEU A 25 -1.96 6.41 6.06
CA LEU A 25 -2.69 7.35 5.25
C LEU A 25 -2.03 7.48 3.88
N SER A 26 -2.81 7.47 2.81
CA SER A 26 -2.33 7.68 1.44
C SER A 26 -2.07 9.16 1.17
N GLU A 27 -1.13 9.50 0.31
CA GLU A 27 -0.95 10.87 -0.19
C GLU A 27 -2.03 11.24 -1.21
N ARG A 28 -2.74 10.27 -1.75
CA ARG A 28 -3.83 10.43 -2.70
C ARG A 28 -4.75 9.21 -2.65
N GLN A 29 -6.04 9.42 -2.39
CA GLN A 29 -7.08 8.41 -2.52
C GLN A 29 -7.72 8.52 -3.90
N TRP A 30 -7.15 7.84 -4.90
CA TRP A 30 -7.47 8.01 -6.29
C TRP A 30 -7.52 6.69 -7.05
N GLY A 31 -8.39 6.63 -8.08
CA GLY A 31 -8.49 5.49 -8.98
C GLY A 31 -8.90 4.18 -8.32
N THR A 32 -9.33 4.20 -7.05
CA THR A 32 -9.66 2.98 -6.34
C THR A 32 -11.04 2.47 -6.74
N VAL A 33 -11.11 1.19 -7.02
CA VAL A 33 -12.39 0.51 -7.29
C VAL A 33 -13.37 0.60 -6.11
N ARG A 34 -12.88 0.92 -4.91
CA ARG A 34 -13.69 1.09 -3.70
C ARG A 34 -14.56 2.34 -3.73
N GLU A 35 -14.02 3.46 -4.25
CA GLU A 35 -14.73 4.75 -4.36
C GLU A 35 -15.52 4.88 -5.66
N ASP A 36 -15.45 3.90 -6.56
CA ASP A 36 -16.16 3.94 -7.82
C ASP A 36 -17.62 3.46 -7.66
N TYR A 37 -18.54 4.37 -7.92
CA TYR A 37 -19.99 4.13 -7.93
C TYR A 37 -20.60 4.31 -9.33
N SER A 38 -19.75 4.30 -10.38
CA SER A 38 -20.19 4.37 -11.76
C SER A 38 -20.91 3.08 -12.20
N ALA A 39 -21.76 3.20 -13.22
CA ALA A 39 -22.45 2.06 -13.82
C ALA A 39 -21.52 1.22 -14.72
N ASP A 40 -20.51 1.86 -15.31
CA ASP A 40 -19.59 1.29 -16.32
C ASP A 40 -18.27 0.78 -15.73
N GLY A 41 -18.02 0.99 -14.44
CA GLY A 41 -16.85 0.46 -13.75
C GLY A 41 -15.53 1.18 -14.05
N LYS A 42 -15.59 2.43 -14.52
CA LYS A 42 -14.40 3.26 -14.84
C LYS A 42 -13.85 3.96 -13.59
N ALA A 43 -13.28 3.18 -12.69
CA ALA A 43 -12.82 3.64 -11.39
C ALA A 43 -11.84 4.84 -11.46
N TRP A 44 -10.94 4.84 -12.43
CA TRP A 44 -9.93 5.88 -12.59
C TRP A 44 -10.49 7.24 -12.98
N ASP A 45 -11.58 7.27 -13.73
CA ASP A 45 -12.22 8.51 -14.19
C ASP A 45 -13.35 8.98 -13.27
N TYR A 46 -13.90 8.08 -12.46
CA TYR A 46 -15.08 8.38 -11.62
C TYR A 46 -14.77 9.36 -10.48
N PHE A 47 -13.54 9.38 -9.98
CA PHE A 47 -13.15 10.19 -8.84
C PHE A 47 -11.93 11.10 -9.17
N PRO A 48 -12.10 12.10 -10.07
CA PRO A 48 -11.01 12.96 -10.50
C PRO A 48 -10.47 13.82 -9.36
N HIS A 49 -9.24 14.35 -9.54
CA HIS A 49 -8.56 15.20 -8.55
C HIS A 49 -9.42 16.39 -8.09
N ASP A 50 -10.18 17.01 -9.00
CA ASP A 50 -11.05 18.14 -8.67
C ASP A 50 -12.16 17.76 -7.68
N HIS A 51 -12.71 16.54 -7.77
CA HIS A 51 -13.70 16.03 -6.81
C HIS A 51 -13.09 15.71 -5.45
N ALA A 52 -11.85 15.23 -5.41
CA ALA A 52 -11.18 14.74 -4.20
C ALA A 52 -11.10 15.78 -3.07
N ARG A 53 -10.93 17.08 -3.41
CA ARG A 53 -10.88 18.17 -2.44
C ARG A 53 -12.22 18.47 -1.76
N SER A 54 -13.33 18.15 -2.44
CA SER A 54 -14.69 18.53 -2.00
C SER A 54 -15.55 17.34 -1.55
N ARG A 55 -15.15 16.11 -1.88
CA ARG A 55 -15.88 14.88 -1.58
C ARG A 55 -15.30 14.16 -0.36
N ALA A 56 -16.14 13.82 0.62
CA ALA A 56 -15.74 12.89 1.68
C ALA A 56 -15.64 11.48 1.10
N TYR A 57 -14.60 10.74 1.49
CA TYR A 57 -14.41 9.37 1.07
C TYR A 57 -15.16 8.40 1.97
N ARG A 58 -15.62 7.29 1.37
CA ARG A 58 -16.26 6.21 2.11
C ARG A 58 -15.26 5.21 2.67
N TRP A 59 -14.24 4.89 1.90
CA TRP A 59 -13.38 3.73 2.12
C TRP A 59 -11.97 4.06 2.58
N GLY A 60 -11.63 5.32 2.67
CA GLY A 60 -10.31 5.74 3.09
C GLY A 60 -10.19 7.23 3.33
N GLU A 61 -8.97 7.71 3.48
CA GLU A 61 -8.63 9.13 3.59
C GLU A 61 -7.29 9.37 2.91
N ASP A 62 -7.03 10.61 2.51
CA ASP A 62 -5.76 11.03 1.94
C ASP A 62 -5.23 12.34 2.55
N GLY A 63 -3.91 12.50 2.49
CA GLY A 63 -3.24 13.71 2.93
C GLY A 63 -1.74 13.63 2.81
N LEU A 64 -1.12 14.74 2.43
CA LEU A 64 0.29 14.82 2.08
C LEU A 64 1.21 14.54 3.29
N GLY A 65 2.08 13.53 3.15
CA GLY A 65 3.03 13.13 4.20
C GLY A 65 2.38 12.81 5.53
N GLY A 66 1.19 12.21 5.51
CA GLY A 66 0.33 12.07 6.66
C GLY A 66 0.64 10.90 7.58
N MET A 67 0.01 10.93 8.75
CA MET A 67 -0.08 9.82 9.68
C MET A 67 -1.52 9.63 10.17
N CYS A 68 -1.88 8.41 10.58
CA CYS A 68 -3.13 8.13 11.28
C CYS A 68 -2.98 6.96 12.26
N ASP A 69 -4.02 6.71 13.03
CA ASP A 69 -4.11 5.47 13.78
C ASP A 69 -4.40 4.28 12.84
N ARG A 70 -4.17 3.08 13.33
CA ARG A 70 -4.31 1.83 12.55
C ARG A 70 -5.73 1.49 12.09
N HIS A 71 -6.74 2.29 12.47
CA HIS A 71 -8.12 2.21 12.01
C HIS A 71 -8.51 3.44 11.19
N GLN A 72 -7.56 4.37 10.99
CA GLN A 72 -7.75 5.60 10.26
C GLN A 72 -8.93 6.45 10.77
N PHE A 73 -9.17 6.43 12.10
CA PHE A 73 -10.21 7.26 12.70
C PHE A 73 -9.77 8.70 12.88
N ILE A 74 -8.50 8.92 13.26
CA ILE A 74 -7.91 10.22 13.45
C ILE A 74 -6.74 10.36 12.50
N CYS A 75 -6.81 11.33 11.60
CA CYS A 75 -5.85 11.57 10.54
C CYS A 75 -5.17 12.93 10.72
N PHE A 76 -3.87 12.97 10.45
CA PHE A 76 -3.07 14.18 10.37
C PHE A 76 -2.32 14.21 9.06
N ALA A 77 -2.28 15.37 8.38
CA ALA A 77 -1.42 15.64 7.24
C ALA A 77 -1.11 17.14 7.11
N LEU A 78 -0.23 17.47 6.18
CA LEU A 78 0.12 18.86 5.89
C LEU A 78 -0.59 19.32 4.62
N ALA A 79 -1.24 20.49 4.68
CA ALA A 79 -1.65 21.22 3.49
C ALA A 79 -0.75 22.45 3.27
N LEU A 80 -0.57 22.85 2.01
CA LEU A 80 0.36 23.90 1.58
C LEU A 80 -0.30 24.88 0.61
N TRP A 81 0.14 26.14 0.65
CA TRP A 81 -0.18 27.13 -0.37
C TRP A 81 0.97 28.11 -0.57
N ASN A 82 1.28 28.41 -1.82
CA ASN A 82 2.40 29.28 -2.20
C ASN A 82 1.96 30.70 -2.66
N GLY A 83 0.70 31.06 -2.40
CA GLY A 83 0.13 32.34 -2.84
C GLY A 83 -0.25 32.40 -4.31
N LYS A 84 0.00 31.36 -5.11
CA LYS A 84 -0.19 31.33 -6.57
C LYS A 84 -0.90 30.07 -7.07
N ASP A 85 -0.83 28.97 -6.34
CA ASP A 85 -1.51 27.73 -6.68
C ASP A 85 -3.04 27.99 -6.70
N PRO A 86 -3.79 27.58 -7.74
CA PRO A 86 -5.23 27.77 -7.81
C PRO A 86 -6.02 26.97 -6.77
N ILE A 87 -5.38 25.99 -6.12
CA ILE A 87 -5.99 25.16 -5.08
C ILE A 87 -5.03 24.96 -3.90
N LEU A 88 -5.59 24.72 -2.72
CA LEU A 88 -4.83 24.30 -1.55
C LEU A 88 -4.24 22.91 -1.80
N LYS A 89 -2.92 22.77 -1.68
CA LYS A 89 -2.21 21.50 -1.86
C LYS A 89 -2.39 20.63 -0.61
N GLU A 90 -3.40 19.77 -0.62
CA GLU A 90 -3.70 18.79 0.45
C GLU A 90 -3.28 17.37 0.09
N ARG A 91 -3.16 17.07 -1.19
CA ARG A 91 -2.88 15.74 -1.76
C ARG A 91 -2.07 15.84 -3.05
N LEU A 92 -1.47 14.73 -3.46
CA LEU A 92 -0.77 14.65 -4.74
C LEU A 92 -1.72 14.81 -5.92
N PHE A 93 -1.20 15.34 -7.01
CA PHE A 93 -1.84 15.37 -8.32
C PHE A 93 -1.26 14.26 -9.20
N GLY A 94 -2.12 13.58 -9.92
CA GLY A 94 -1.76 12.59 -10.93
C GLY A 94 -2.78 12.59 -12.05
N LEU A 95 -2.44 11.94 -13.16
CA LEU A 95 -3.28 11.80 -14.34
C LEU A 95 -4.17 10.55 -14.21
N THR A 96 -5.38 10.61 -14.71
CA THR A 96 -6.22 9.42 -14.93
C THR A 96 -5.82 8.72 -16.22
N GLY A 97 -6.27 7.48 -16.44
CA GLY A 97 -5.96 6.72 -17.64
C GLY A 97 -6.29 7.44 -18.95
N ASN A 98 -7.39 8.23 -18.98
CA ASN A 98 -7.79 9.03 -20.14
C ASN A 98 -7.03 10.36 -20.27
N GLU A 99 -6.30 10.76 -19.26
CA GLU A 99 -5.51 12.00 -19.23
C GLU A 99 -4.04 11.75 -19.56
N GLY A 100 -3.55 10.52 -19.36
CA GLY A 100 -2.18 10.11 -19.65
C GLY A 100 -2.05 9.39 -20.98
N ASN A 101 -0.85 9.41 -21.59
CA ASN A 101 -0.56 8.62 -22.79
C ASN A 101 0.02 7.23 -22.47
N HIS A 102 0.45 6.99 -21.24
CA HIS A 102 0.97 5.71 -20.74
C HIS A 102 0.18 5.14 -19.56
N GLY A 103 -0.98 5.70 -19.25
CA GLY A 103 -1.84 5.26 -18.13
C GLY A 103 -1.90 6.27 -17.00
N GLU A 104 -2.16 5.78 -15.81
CA GLU A 104 -2.21 6.55 -14.58
C GLU A 104 -0.81 6.84 -14.07
N ASP A 105 -0.55 8.11 -13.65
CA ASP A 105 0.77 8.49 -13.15
C ASP A 105 0.72 9.74 -12.26
N VAL A 106 1.60 9.78 -11.23
CA VAL A 106 1.80 10.95 -10.37
C VAL A 106 2.67 11.99 -11.09
N LYS A 107 2.26 13.26 -11.02
CA LYS A 107 2.99 14.38 -11.62
C LYS A 107 3.55 15.31 -10.56
N GLU A 108 4.12 14.74 -9.49
CA GLU A 108 4.73 15.48 -8.39
C GLU A 108 5.99 14.79 -7.85
N TYR A 109 6.83 15.55 -7.12
CA TYR A 109 8.07 15.03 -6.55
C TYR A 109 8.01 14.97 -5.02
N TYR A 110 7.93 13.77 -4.49
CA TYR A 110 7.94 13.47 -3.08
C TYR A 110 8.83 12.25 -2.79
N TYR A 111 9.28 12.13 -1.54
CA TYR A 111 10.23 11.08 -1.18
C TYR A 111 9.99 10.61 0.26
N TYR A 112 9.89 9.31 0.44
CA TYR A 112 9.99 8.66 1.74
C TYR A 112 11.47 8.53 2.09
N LEU A 113 11.97 9.40 2.95
CA LEU A 113 13.41 9.45 3.25
C LEU A 113 13.84 8.46 4.32
N ASP A 114 12.99 8.23 5.33
CA ASP A 114 13.30 7.34 6.45
C ASP A 114 12.05 6.89 7.19
N SER A 115 12.08 5.69 7.77
CA SER A 115 11.11 5.21 8.75
C SER A 115 11.70 4.06 9.55
N THR A 116 11.38 3.98 10.84
CA THR A 116 11.62 2.79 11.67
C THR A 116 10.39 1.87 11.67
N PRO A 117 10.55 0.56 11.98
CA PRO A 117 9.42 -0.39 11.93
C PRO A 117 8.26 -0.08 12.88
N THR A 118 8.54 0.53 14.04
CA THR A 118 7.49 0.99 14.97
C THR A 118 7.00 2.40 14.67
N HIS A 119 7.53 3.02 13.60
CA HIS A 119 7.25 4.42 13.26
C HIS A 119 7.59 5.37 14.42
N SER A 120 8.59 4.99 15.24
CA SER A 120 9.12 5.86 16.30
C SER A 120 9.89 7.05 15.75
N TYR A 121 10.40 6.94 14.52
CA TYR A 121 10.95 8.00 13.69
C TYR A 121 10.51 7.80 12.24
N MET A 122 10.08 8.89 11.59
CA MET A 122 9.73 8.91 10.17
C MET A 122 10.14 10.24 9.56
N LYS A 123 10.50 10.24 8.27
CA LYS A 123 10.88 11.45 7.53
C LYS A 123 10.38 11.39 6.11
N PHE A 124 9.70 12.47 5.70
CA PHE A 124 9.11 12.68 4.38
C PHE A 124 9.62 13.98 3.78
N LEU A 125 9.80 14.02 2.46
CA LEU A 125 10.16 15.23 1.71
C LEU A 125 9.17 15.42 0.56
N TYR A 126 8.66 16.62 0.42
CA TYR A 126 7.91 17.07 -0.74
C TYR A 126 8.55 18.30 -1.36
N LYS A 127 8.69 18.33 -2.69
CA LYS A 127 9.21 19.49 -3.45
C LYS A 127 8.06 20.35 -3.92
N TYR A 128 7.76 21.43 -3.19
CA TYR A 128 6.64 22.30 -3.48
C TYR A 128 7.05 23.49 -4.34
N PRO A 129 6.48 23.66 -5.56
CA PRO A 129 6.82 24.80 -6.43
C PRO A 129 6.44 26.16 -5.84
N GLN A 130 7.15 27.21 -6.25
CA GLN A 130 6.87 28.61 -5.90
C GLN A 130 6.05 29.35 -6.96
N ARG A 131 5.60 28.64 -8.01
CA ARG A 131 4.75 29.15 -9.10
C ARG A 131 3.39 28.44 -9.04
N GLU A 132 2.47 28.92 -9.86
CA GLU A 132 1.18 28.26 -10.10
C GLU A 132 1.41 26.83 -10.59
N PHE A 133 0.74 25.86 -9.98
CA PHE A 133 0.86 24.47 -10.40
C PHE A 133 0.08 24.23 -11.70
N PRO A 134 0.70 23.63 -12.73
CA PRO A 134 0.16 23.61 -14.09
C PRO A 134 -0.78 22.43 -14.34
N TYR A 135 -1.82 22.24 -13.52
CA TYR A 135 -2.77 21.12 -13.59
C TYR A 135 -3.31 20.88 -15.03
N ALA A 136 -3.89 21.91 -15.64
CA ALA A 136 -4.50 21.80 -16.97
C ALA A 136 -3.47 21.47 -18.03
N ARG A 137 -2.29 22.10 -17.99
CA ARG A 137 -1.23 21.87 -18.97
C ARG A 137 -0.70 20.44 -18.94
N LEU A 138 -0.57 19.84 -17.74
CA LEU A 138 -0.16 18.44 -17.59
C LEU A 138 -1.17 17.51 -18.26
N VAL A 139 -2.47 17.72 -18.02
CA VAL A 139 -3.55 16.93 -18.66
C VAL A 139 -3.56 17.13 -20.16
N GLU A 140 -3.55 18.37 -20.65
CA GLU A 140 -3.67 18.68 -22.07
C GLU A 140 -2.50 18.14 -22.88
N GLU A 141 -1.25 18.31 -22.39
CA GLU A 141 -0.06 17.83 -23.10
C GLU A 141 0.02 16.31 -23.15
N ASN A 142 -0.28 15.60 -22.03
CA ASN A 142 -0.25 14.14 -22.02
C ASN A 142 -1.39 13.53 -22.85
N ARG A 143 -2.60 14.09 -22.78
CA ARG A 143 -3.72 13.63 -23.61
C ARG A 143 -3.47 13.79 -25.11
N ARG A 144 -2.69 14.80 -25.53
CA ARG A 144 -2.32 15.03 -26.92
C ARG A 144 -1.27 14.06 -27.44
N ARG A 145 -0.48 13.46 -26.56
CA ARG A 145 0.62 12.54 -26.91
C ARG A 145 0.10 11.13 -27.17
N GLY A 146 0.76 10.44 -28.12
CA GLY A 146 0.48 9.03 -28.41
C GLY A 146 1.33 8.09 -27.54
N LYS A 147 1.00 6.81 -27.56
CA LYS A 147 1.72 5.76 -26.79
C LYS A 147 3.21 5.62 -27.14
N ARG A 148 3.67 6.22 -28.25
CA ARG A 148 5.09 6.21 -28.67
C ARG A 148 5.84 7.48 -28.27
N ASP A 149 5.12 8.48 -27.78
CA ASP A 149 5.70 9.72 -27.32
C ASP A 149 6.11 9.57 -25.85
N LEU A 150 7.17 10.26 -25.44
CA LEU A 150 7.52 10.36 -24.01
C LEU A 150 6.40 11.08 -23.25
N GLU A 151 6.19 10.72 -22.00
CA GLU A 151 5.28 11.46 -21.13
C GLU A 151 5.75 12.90 -20.93
N PHE A 152 4.79 13.79 -20.69
CA PHE A 152 5.08 15.16 -20.31
C PHE A 152 5.08 15.26 -18.78
N GLU A 153 6.27 15.46 -18.23
CA GLU A 153 6.49 15.47 -16.80
C GLU A 153 6.41 16.87 -16.21
N LEU A 154 6.24 16.94 -14.87
CA LEU A 154 6.23 18.20 -14.16
C LEU A 154 7.51 19.01 -14.39
N ILE A 155 8.66 18.35 -14.52
CA ILE A 155 9.95 19.01 -14.81
C ILE A 155 9.96 19.68 -16.20
N ASP A 156 9.25 19.12 -17.19
CA ASP A 156 9.19 19.65 -18.55
C ASP A 156 8.40 20.97 -18.64
N THR A 157 7.65 21.28 -17.59
CA THR A 157 6.90 22.54 -17.52
C THR A 157 7.79 23.77 -17.27
N GLY A 158 9.05 23.57 -16.84
CA GLY A 158 9.94 24.62 -16.36
C GLY A 158 9.59 25.16 -14.96
N LEU A 159 8.73 24.45 -14.22
CA LEU A 159 8.22 24.90 -12.92
C LEU A 159 9.33 25.00 -11.85
N PHE A 160 10.36 24.17 -11.99
CA PHE A 160 11.53 24.10 -11.10
C PHE A 160 12.73 24.91 -11.60
N ASP A 161 12.61 25.64 -12.72
CA ASP A 161 13.70 26.49 -13.22
C ASP A 161 14.15 27.49 -12.17
N ASP A 162 15.46 27.76 -12.12
CA ASP A 162 16.11 28.62 -11.11
C ASP A 162 15.95 28.09 -9.69
N ASN A 163 15.68 26.81 -9.50
CA ASN A 163 15.40 26.20 -8.19
C ASN A 163 14.21 26.83 -7.45
N ARG A 164 13.19 27.34 -8.16
CA ARG A 164 12.02 28.03 -7.58
C ARG A 164 11.04 27.05 -6.93
N TYR A 165 11.49 26.42 -5.86
CA TYR A 165 10.69 25.49 -5.04
C TYR A 165 11.10 25.53 -3.58
N PHE A 166 10.25 24.95 -2.74
CA PHE A 166 10.54 24.63 -1.36
C PHE A 166 10.84 23.15 -1.21
N ASP A 167 11.90 22.80 -0.46
CA ASP A 167 11.99 21.48 0.14
C ASP A 167 11.19 21.51 1.45
N VAL A 168 10.06 20.79 1.47
CA VAL A 168 9.19 20.68 2.65
C VAL A 168 9.43 19.31 3.29
N ILE A 169 10.08 19.34 4.46
CA ILE A 169 10.43 18.13 5.22
C ILE A 169 9.46 18.00 6.39
N ILE A 170 8.89 16.82 6.56
CA ILE A 170 8.07 16.46 7.72
C ILE A 170 8.78 15.35 8.47
N GLU A 171 9.11 15.59 9.75
CA GLU A 171 9.66 14.59 10.64
C GLU A 171 8.66 14.25 11.75
N TYR A 172 8.50 12.98 12.01
CA TYR A 172 7.72 12.45 13.12
C TYR A 172 8.66 11.75 14.10
N ALA A 173 8.52 12.00 15.39
CA ALA A 173 9.31 11.38 16.44
C ALA A 173 8.41 11.05 17.65
N LYS A 174 8.24 9.78 17.97
CA LYS A 174 7.43 9.36 19.12
C LYS A 174 8.21 9.50 20.41
N ALA A 175 7.80 10.41 21.29
CA ALA A 175 8.28 10.44 22.67
C ALA A 175 7.79 9.22 23.46
N ALA A 176 6.52 8.81 23.20
CA ALA A 176 5.86 7.62 23.73
C ALA A 176 4.85 7.10 22.67
N PRO A 177 4.24 5.92 22.84
CA PRO A 177 3.25 5.39 21.89
C PRO A 177 2.10 6.35 21.55
N GLU A 178 1.68 7.19 22.50
CA GLU A 178 0.58 8.15 22.38
C GLU A 178 1.05 9.62 22.43
N ASP A 179 2.34 9.87 22.19
CA ASP A 179 2.95 11.19 22.28
C ASP A 179 3.92 11.38 21.12
N ILE A 180 3.51 12.14 20.12
CA ILE A 180 4.18 12.26 18.82
C ILE A 180 4.59 13.71 18.60
N LEU A 181 5.85 13.92 18.35
CA LEU A 181 6.45 15.19 17.97
C LEU A 181 6.48 15.28 16.45
N LEU A 182 6.06 16.41 15.91
CA LEU A 182 6.02 16.67 14.47
C LEU A 182 6.80 17.95 14.18
N ARG A 183 7.84 17.85 13.38
CA ARG A 183 8.68 18.97 12.95
C ARG A 183 8.51 19.16 11.45
N ILE A 184 7.99 20.29 11.04
CA ILE A 184 7.82 20.68 9.64
C ILE A 184 8.85 21.74 9.34
N GLU A 185 9.67 21.54 8.31
CA GLU A 185 10.68 22.47 7.85
C GLU A 185 10.52 22.73 6.37
N ALA A 186 10.38 23.99 5.98
CA ALA A 186 10.33 24.41 4.59
C ALA A 186 11.55 25.26 4.25
N LEU A 187 12.44 24.75 3.41
CA LEU A 187 13.64 25.44 2.92
C LEU A 187 13.35 26.07 1.56
N ASN A 188 13.50 27.39 1.45
CA ASN A 188 13.43 28.07 0.16
C ASN A 188 14.70 27.81 -0.66
N ARG A 189 14.56 27.07 -1.76
CA ARG A 189 15.65 26.78 -2.70
C ARG A 189 15.81 27.85 -3.78
N GLY A 190 14.78 28.68 -3.97
CA GLY A 190 14.76 29.73 -4.99
C GLY A 190 15.65 30.91 -4.67
N PRO A 191 15.93 31.74 -5.68
CA PRO A 191 16.80 32.93 -5.56
C PRO A 191 16.10 34.13 -4.88
N ASP A 192 14.76 34.09 -4.80
CA ASP A 192 13.96 35.21 -4.28
C ASP A 192 13.21 34.81 -2.99
N ALA A 193 12.79 35.81 -2.22
CA ALA A 193 11.85 35.62 -1.13
C ALA A 193 10.51 35.15 -1.67
N ALA A 194 9.94 34.12 -1.05
CA ALA A 194 8.71 33.50 -1.51
C ALA A 194 7.72 33.28 -0.36
N GLU A 195 6.45 33.54 -0.65
CA GLU A 195 5.34 33.30 0.29
C GLU A 195 5.06 31.81 0.43
N LEU A 196 4.80 31.37 1.65
CA LEU A 196 4.42 30.00 1.97
C LEU A 196 3.43 29.96 3.13
N HIS A 197 2.35 29.25 2.93
CA HIS A 197 1.38 28.90 3.96
C HIS A 197 1.52 27.44 4.32
N LEU A 198 1.64 27.13 5.60
CA LEU A 198 1.62 25.78 6.15
C LEU A 198 0.33 25.59 6.94
N LEU A 199 -0.41 24.55 6.63
CA LEU A 199 -1.64 24.16 7.32
C LEU A 199 -1.54 22.73 7.86
N PRO A 200 -0.86 22.49 8.99
CA PRO A 200 -0.97 21.22 9.70
C PRO A 200 -2.45 20.95 10.03
N THR A 201 -2.99 19.89 9.47
CA THR A 201 -4.43 19.58 9.46
C THR A 201 -4.70 18.28 10.21
N LEU A 202 -5.68 18.32 11.12
CA LEU A 202 -6.21 17.18 11.86
C LEU A 202 -7.67 16.97 11.49
N TRP A 203 -8.09 15.73 11.23
CA TRP A 203 -9.48 15.42 10.94
C TRP A 203 -9.85 14.01 11.34
N PHE A 204 -11.16 13.74 11.40
CA PHE A 204 -11.70 12.42 11.55
C PHE A 204 -12.13 11.85 10.20
N ARG A 205 -11.81 10.58 9.94
CA ARG A 205 -12.42 9.85 8.83
C ARG A 205 -13.94 9.86 9.01
N ASN A 206 -14.64 10.19 7.95
CA ASN A 206 -16.10 10.27 7.99
C ASN A 206 -16.68 8.84 8.09
N THR A 207 -17.26 8.51 9.24
CA THR A 207 -17.97 7.25 9.50
C THR A 207 -19.46 7.45 9.74
N TRP A 208 -19.92 8.69 9.88
CA TRP A 208 -21.28 9.05 10.29
C TRP A 208 -22.23 9.36 9.14
N SER A 209 -21.76 9.80 7.97
CA SER A 209 -22.62 10.21 6.85
C SER A 209 -23.23 9.03 6.06
N TRP A 210 -22.89 7.78 6.41
CA TRP A 210 -23.29 6.61 5.63
C TRP A 210 -24.53 5.88 6.17
N GLY A 211 -25.10 6.35 7.27
CA GLY A 211 -26.28 5.75 7.92
C GLY A 211 -25.99 4.44 8.68
N LEU A 212 -24.72 4.18 9.04
CA LEU A 212 -24.30 2.98 9.76
C LEU A 212 -23.88 3.27 11.20
N ASP A 213 -23.36 4.46 11.46
CA ASP A 213 -22.93 4.91 12.78
C ASP A 213 -23.24 6.41 12.91
N GLU A 214 -24.09 6.76 13.85
CA GLU A 214 -24.47 8.15 14.11
C GLU A 214 -23.51 8.90 15.05
N ARG A 215 -22.53 8.18 15.61
CA ARG A 215 -21.55 8.78 16.53
C ARG A 215 -20.60 9.68 15.78
N ARG A 216 -20.79 10.98 15.95
CA ARG A 216 -19.96 12.00 15.32
C ARG A 216 -18.90 12.50 16.30
N PRO A 217 -17.62 12.34 16.00
CA PRO A 217 -16.54 12.88 16.81
C PRO A 217 -16.45 14.40 16.65
N ARG A 218 -15.69 15.06 17.54
CA ARG A 218 -15.61 16.52 17.55
C ARG A 218 -14.18 17.01 17.74
N LEU A 219 -13.78 17.93 16.88
CA LEU A 219 -12.64 18.81 17.07
C LEU A 219 -13.12 20.17 17.58
N HIS A 220 -12.39 20.74 18.54
CA HIS A 220 -12.64 22.10 18.98
C HIS A 220 -11.37 22.75 19.52
N ARG A 221 -11.33 24.08 19.53
CA ARG A 221 -10.24 24.80 20.17
C ARG A 221 -10.28 24.53 21.67
N ASP A 222 -9.16 24.12 22.25
CA ASP A 222 -9.02 24.03 23.71
C ASP A 222 -8.65 25.43 24.27
N ALA A 223 -9.65 26.09 24.86
CA ALA A 223 -9.44 27.42 25.46
C ALA A 223 -8.72 27.35 26.82
N SER A 224 -8.60 26.16 27.43
CA SER A 224 -7.91 25.97 28.70
C SER A 224 -6.40 25.71 28.55
N ALA A 225 -5.95 25.40 27.33
CA ALA A 225 -4.55 25.12 27.03
C ALA A 225 -3.70 26.39 27.07
N GLU A 226 -2.50 26.32 27.65
CA GLU A 226 -1.52 27.42 27.69
C GLU A 226 -0.93 27.77 26.29
N VAL A 227 -1.03 26.80 25.34
CA VAL A 227 -0.60 26.96 23.95
C VAL A 227 -1.79 26.81 23.03
N ALA A 228 -1.69 27.29 21.78
CA ALA A 228 -2.72 27.01 20.79
C ALA A 228 -2.88 25.50 20.62
N ALA A 229 -4.11 24.99 20.82
CA ALA A 229 -4.38 23.57 20.76
C ALA A 229 -5.76 23.26 20.17
N ILE A 230 -5.82 22.19 19.38
CA ILE A 230 -7.05 21.54 18.94
C ILE A 230 -7.24 20.30 19.79
N LYS A 231 -8.38 20.21 20.49
CA LYS A 231 -8.80 19.00 21.19
C LYS A 231 -9.67 18.16 20.27
N ALA A 232 -9.36 16.86 20.20
CA ALA A 232 -10.05 15.85 19.41
C ALA A 232 -10.73 14.88 20.35
N ASP A 233 -12.07 14.90 20.40
CA ASP A 233 -12.86 13.96 21.19
C ASP A 233 -13.46 12.87 20.28
N HIS A 234 -13.00 11.63 20.46
CA HIS A 234 -13.43 10.47 19.70
C HIS A 234 -13.94 9.35 20.63
N HIS A 235 -15.08 8.74 20.29
CA HIS A 235 -15.73 7.73 21.14
C HIS A 235 -14.88 6.49 21.43
N TYR A 236 -13.97 6.11 20.53
CA TYR A 236 -13.08 4.97 20.71
C TYR A 236 -11.75 5.34 21.39
N TYR A 237 -11.15 6.49 21.00
CA TYR A 237 -9.83 6.90 21.50
C TYR A 237 -9.89 7.85 22.70
N GLY A 238 -11.05 8.36 23.07
CA GLY A 238 -11.16 9.44 24.05
C GLY A 238 -10.58 10.75 23.53
N SER A 239 -10.09 11.60 24.43
CA SER A 239 -9.54 12.90 24.07
C SER A 239 -8.09 12.80 23.61
N ARG A 240 -7.73 13.59 22.58
CA ARG A 240 -6.38 13.82 22.08
C ARG A 240 -6.18 15.32 21.83
N TRP A 241 -4.94 15.77 21.84
CA TRP A 241 -4.62 17.17 21.59
C TRP A 241 -3.54 17.31 20.52
N LEU A 242 -3.77 18.21 19.57
CA LEU A 242 -2.73 18.71 18.67
C LEU A 242 -2.35 20.12 19.15
N CYS A 243 -1.14 20.24 19.68
CA CYS A 243 -0.57 21.48 20.18
C CYS A 243 0.32 22.13 19.13
N PHE A 244 0.29 23.45 19.02
CA PHE A 244 0.95 24.24 18.02
C PHE A 244 2.00 25.18 18.64
N GLU A 245 3.18 25.28 18.01
CA GLU A 245 4.15 26.32 18.33
C GLU A 245 3.60 27.69 17.94
N GLY A 246 3.82 28.72 18.78
CA GLY A 246 3.29 30.04 18.55
C GLY A 246 1.76 30.11 18.69
N ASN A 247 1.15 30.99 17.89
CA ASN A 247 -0.30 31.21 17.96
C ASN A 247 -0.91 31.28 16.54
N PRO A 248 -0.94 30.15 15.78
CA PRO A 248 -1.53 30.15 14.45
C PRO A 248 -3.04 30.43 14.50
N ASN A 249 -3.59 30.90 13.40
CA ASN A 249 -5.05 30.97 13.25
C ASN A 249 -5.62 29.55 13.11
N LEU A 250 -6.47 29.13 14.05
CA LEU A 250 -7.10 27.82 14.03
C LEU A 250 -8.41 27.89 13.23
N LEU A 251 -8.46 27.12 12.12
CA LEU A 251 -9.57 27.05 11.17
C LEU A 251 -10.30 25.72 11.35
N PHE A 252 -11.63 25.74 11.24
CA PHE A 252 -12.46 24.55 11.45
C PHE A 252 -13.49 24.40 10.35
N THR A 253 -13.67 23.17 9.86
CA THR A 253 -14.71 22.75 8.91
C THR A 253 -15.18 21.34 9.28
N GLU A 254 -16.07 20.79 8.47
CA GLU A 254 -16.46 19.39 8.55
C GLU A 254 -15.73 18.59 7.47
N ASN A 255 -15.41 17.31 7.76
CA ASN A 255 -14.99 16.35 6.74
C ASN A 255 -16.25 15.76 6.09
N GLU A 256 -17.02 16.62 5.42
CA GLU A 256 -18.26 16.28 4.72
C GLU A 256 -18.24 16.82 3.29
N THR A 257 -18.93 16.11 2.41
CA THR A 257 -18.99 16.43 0.98
C THR A 257 -19.65 17.80 0.75
N ASN A 258 -19.03 18.63 -0.11
CA ASN A 258 -19.65 19.81 -0.66
C ASN A 258 -20.64 19.40 -1.77
N ASN A 259 -21.85 19.02 -1.36
CA ASN A 259 -22.91 18.58 -2.27
C ASN A 259 -23.38 19.70 -3.21
N GLN A 260 -23.34 20.96 -2.72
CA GLN A 260 -23.71 22.11 -3.55
C GLN A 260 -22.76 22.27 -4.74
N ARG A 261 -21.45 22.10 -4.50
CA ARG A 261 -20.45 22.20 -5.56
C ARG A 261 -20.49 21.02 -6.54
N LEU A 262 -20.60 19.80 -6.02
CA LEU A 262 -20.42 18.59 -6.82
C LEU A 262 -21.71 18.11 -7.49
N PHE A 263 -22.86 18.30 -6.83
CA PHE A 263 -24.13 17.69 -7.23
C PHE A 263 -25.29 18.69 -7.32
N ASN A 264 -25.03 19.99 -7.15
CA ASN A 264 -26.03 21.05 -7.11
C ASN A 264 -27.18 20.77 -6.12
N SER A 265 -26.87 20.15 -4.99
CA SER A 265 -27.81 19.83 -3.91
C SER A 265 -27.36 20.49 -2.60
N ALA A 266 -28.27 20.61 -1.63
CA ALA A 266 -27.98 21.29 -0.37
C ALA A 266 -26.90 20.54 0.43
N ASN A 267 -25.99 21.29 1.06
CA ASN A 267 -25.04 20.77 2.03
C ASN A 267 -25.74 20.52 3.37
N GLU A 268 -25.32 19.50 4.10
CA GLU A 268 -25.76 19.25 5.49
C GLU A 268 -25.16 20.27 6.47
N SER A 269 -23.95 20.76 6.18
CA SER A 269 -23.26 21.79 6.94
C SER A 269 -22.92 22.97 6.04
N LEU A 270 -22.84 24.17 6.63
CA LEU A 270 -22.29 25.35 5.95
C LEU A 270 -20.79 25.26 5.73
N TYR A 271 -20.08 24.49 6.55
CA TYR A 271 -18.63 24.38 6.57
C TYR A 271 -18.20 22.99 6.11
N VAL A 272 -18.01 22.83 4.81
CA VAL A 272 -17.74 21.55 4.16
C VAL A 272 -16.23 21.29 3.97
N LYS A 273 -15.87 20.10 3.47
CA LYS A 273 -14.48 19.60 3.36
C LYS A 273 -13.51 20.60 2.72
N ASP A 274 -13.94 21.30 1.68
CA ASP A 274 -13.14 22.26 0.92
C ASP A 274 -13.19 23.72 1.47
N GLY A 275 -13.82 23.94 2.60
CA GLY A 275 -13.89 25.27 3.24
C GLY A 275 -12.53 25.83 3.61
N LEU A 276 -11.52 24.99 3.93
CA LEU A 276 -10.15 25.46 4.14
C LEU A 276 -9.54 26.02 2.85
N ASN A 277 -9.77 25.37 1.71
CA ASN A 277 -9.36 25.87 0.41
C ASN A 277 -9.99 27.25 0.12
N ASP A 278 -11.30 27.37 0.31
CA ASP A 278 -12.02 28.61 0.04
C ASP A 278 -11.58 29.77 0.93
N PHE A 279 -11.26 29.47 2.19
CA PHE A 279 -10.73 30.48 3.12
C PHE A 279 -9.33 30.96 2.70
N ILE A 280 -8.42 30.03 2.36
CA ILE A 280 -7.00 30.34 2.08
C ILE A 280 -6.85 30.91 0.67
N VAL A 281 -7.36 30.22 -0.34
CA VAL A 281 -7.12 30.55 -1.75
C VAL A 281 -8.03 31.65 -2.24
N HIS A 282 -9.31 31.61 -1.84
CA HIS A 282 -10.33 32.58 -2.31
C HIS A 282 -10.64 33.69 -1.30
N GLY A 283 -10.03 33.65 -0.12
CA GLY A 283 -10.26 34.68 0.91
C GLY A 283 -11.67 34.68 1.52
N ASN A 284 -12.43 33.60 1.31
CA ASN A 284 -13.80 33.48 1.82
C ASN A 284 -13.82 33.16 3.32
N LYS A 285 -13.90 34.19 4.14
CA LYS A 285 -13.90 34.07 5.61
C LYS A 285 -15.10 33.29 6.16
N SER A 286 -16.20 33.24 5.43
CA SER A 286 -17.41 32.51 5.86
C SER A 286 -17.37 31.01 5.57
N ALA A 287 -16.32 30.50 4.89
CA ALA A 287 -16.18 29.09 4.58
C ALA A 287 -15.71 28.21 5.77
N VAL A 288 -15.28 28.86 6.87
CA VAL A 288 -14.83 28.18 8.09
C VAL A 288 -15.72 28.53 9.27
N ASN A 289 -15.85 27.61 10.22
CA ASN A 289 -16.73 27.77 11.37
C ASN A 289 -16.17 28.79 12.39
N PRO A 290 -16.86 29.93 12.60
CA PRO A 290 -16.43 30.95 13.57
C PRO A 290 -16.49 30.46 15.03
N ASP A 291 -17.32 29.46 15.34
CA ASP A 291 -17.44 28.86 16.69
C ASP A 291 -16.30 27.89 17.02
N ARG A 292 -15.35 27.73 16.09
CA ARG A 292 -14.11 26.96 16.26
C ARG A 292 -14.31 25.52 16.71
N HIS A 293 -15.20 24.83 16.03
CA HIS A 293 -15.39 23.41 16.16
C HIS A 293 -15.79 22.78 14.81
N GLY A 294 -15.63 21.47 14.67
CA GLY A 294 -15.95 20.68 13.48
C GLY A 294 -15.39 19.29 13.55
N THR A 295 -15.22 18.65 12.41
CA THR A 295 -14.60 17.34 12.27
C THR A 295 -13.31 17.38 11.46
N LYS A 296 -12.94 18.54 10.90
CA LYS A 296 -11.67 18.85 10.26
C LYS A 296 -11.17 20.22 10.76
N ALA A 297 -9.89 20.32 11.11
CA ALA A 297 -9.33 21.59 11.61
C ALA A 297 -7.85 21.73 11.23
N ALA A 298 -7.41 22.95 11.01
CA ALA A 298 -6.01 23.26 10.68
C ALA A 298 -5.46 24.45 11.47
N GLY A 299 -4.17 24.42 11.77
CA GLY A 299 -3.43 25.59 12.23
C GLY A 299 -2.80 26.30 11.03
N HIS A 300 -3.17 27.55 10.77
CA HIS A 300 -2.68 28.30 9.63
C HIS A 300 -1.49 29.18 10.02
N TYR A 301 -0.34 28.89 9.43
CA TYR A 301 0.88 29.67 9.47
C TYR A 301 1.14 30.29 8.10
N ALA A 302 1.55 31.54 8.06
CA ALA A 302 1.95 32.25 6.84
C ALA A 302 3.29 32.92 7.05
N ALA A 303 4.22 32.78 6.11
CA ALA A 303 5.54 33.39 6.16
C ALA A 303 6.06 33.74 4.77
N THR A 304 6.86 34.78 4.68
CA THR A 304 7.73 35.04 3.53
C THR A 304 9.10 34.47 3.84
N VAL A 305 9.50 33.42 3.14
CA VAL A 305 10.76 32.69 3.38
C VAL A 305 11.84 33.27 2.46
N LEU A 306 12.93 33.82 3.04
CA LEU A 306 14.05 34.35 2.27
C LEU A 306 14.86 33.25 1.57
N PRO A 307 15.59 33.57 0.48
CA PRO A 307 16.46 32.62 -0.20
C PRO A 307 17.41 31.89 0.72
N GLY A 308 17.45 30.54 0.62
CA GLY A 308 18.31 29.70 1.45
C GLY A 308 17.97 29.66 2.95
N LYS A 309 16.81 30.22 3.35
CA LYS A 309 16.34 30.20 4.75
C LYS A 309 15.24 29.16 4.92
N ASN A 310 15.11 28.71 6.16
CA ASN A 310 14.10 27.74 6.59
C ASN A 310 12.98 28.45 7.35
N PHE A 311 11.78 27.93 7.17
CA PHE A 311 10.63 28.18 8.04
C PHE A 311 10.31 26.87 8.78
N VAL A 312 10.41 26.88 10.11
CA VAL A 312 10.23 25.68 10.94
C VAL A 312 9.01 25.85 11.84
N VAL A 313 8.19 24.82 11.90
CA VAL A 313 7.02 24.73 12.78
C VAL A 313 7.10 23.43 13.58
N ARG A 314 6.85 23.52 14.90
CA ARG A 314 6.81 22.38 15.80
C ARG A 314 5.38 22.14 16.29
N LEU A 315 4.98 20.86 16.31
CA LEU A 315 3.68 20.42 16.77
C LEU A 315 3.85 19.20 17.67
N ARG A 316 2.88 18.98 18.54
CA ARG A 316 2.84 17.77 19.38
C ARG A 316 1.44 17.21 19.42
N PHE A 317 1.29 15.95 19.05
CA PHE A 317 0.04 15.21 19.16
C PHE A 317 0.13 14.24 20.34
N CYS A 318 -0.79 14.36 21.31
CA CYS A 318 -0.69 13.60 22.56
C CYS A 318 -2.06 13.24 23.18
N SER A 319 -2.03 12.25 24.10
CA SER A 319 -3.21 11.77 24.84
C SER A 319 -3.53 12.55 26.09
N ASP A 320 -2.58 13.32 26.61
CA ASP A 320 -2.78 14.08 27.84
C ASP A 320 -2.99 15.55 27.53
N ALA A 321 -3.83 16.21 28.34
CA ALA A 321 -4.06 17.64 28.21
C ALA A 321 -2.74 18.41 28.30
N PRO A 322 -2.52 19.40 27.41
CA PRO A 322 -1.29 20.17 27.41
C PRO A 322 -1.15 20.95 28.72
N SER A 323 -0.14 20.62 29.50
CA SER A 323 0.29 21.34 30.70
C SER A 323 1.69 21.88 30.50
N GLY A 324 2.08 22.92 31.21
CA GLY A 324 3.34 23.69 31.07
C GLY A 324 4.65 22.87 31.03
N ALA A 325 4.60 21.56 31.32
CA ALA A 325 5.75 20.67 31.23
C ALA A 325 6.03 20.13 29.80
N ARG A 326 5.11 20.30 28.85
CA ARG A 326 5.24 19.79 27.46
C ARG A 326 5.55 20.93 26.48
N LYS A 327 6.68 21.56 26.68
CA LYS A 327 7.12 22.70 25.85
C LYS A 327 7.54 22.26 24.44
N LEU A 328 7.25 23.13 23.46
CA LEU A 328 7.71 23.04 22.08
C LEU A 328 9.04 23.82 21.93
N ASP A 329 10.01 23.50 22.77
CA ASP A 329 11.29 24.20 22.93
C ASP A 329 12.50 23.30 22.65
N GLY A 330 13.68 23.66 23.12
CA GLY A 330 14.89 22.88 22.94
C GLY A 330 14.84 21.44 23.46
N ALA A 331 13.91 21.08 24.36
CA ALA A 331 13.70 19.70 24.77
C ALA A 331 12.99 18.89 23.66
N PHE A 332 12.10 19.53 22.89
CA PHE A 332 11.50 18.96 21.71
C PHE A 332 12.55 18.56 20.67
N ASP A 333 13.45 19.48 20.30
CA ASP A 333 14.48 19.22 19.30
C ASP A 333 15.47 18.12 19.73
N ARG A 334 15.82 18.06 21.02
CA ARG A 334 16.62 16.97 21.58
C ARG A 334 15.93 15.62 21.44
N GLN A 335 14.62 15.57 21.69
CA GLN A 335 13.87 14.32 21.56
C GLN A 335 13.78 13.83 20.11
N VAL A 336 13.57 14.75 19.15
CA VAL A 336 13.61 14.45 17.72
C VAL A 336 15.00 13.94 17.33
N GLY A 337 16.07 14.61 17.79
CA GLY A 337 17.46 14.19 17.58
C GLY A 337 17.73 12.77 18.12
N GLN A 338 17.27 12.49 19.33
CA GLN A 338 17.40 11.16 19.95
C GLN A 338 16.73 10.05 19.10
N ARG A 339 15.52 10.30 18.59
CA ARG A 339 14.82 9.30 17.73
C ARG A 339 15.56 9.04 16.42
N ARG A 340 16.20 10.09 15.86
CA ARG A 340 17.05 9.96 14.67
C ARG A 340 18.29 9.12 14.96
N GLU A 341 18.96 9.36 16.08
CA GLU A 341 20.15 8.59 16.50
C GLU A 341 19.79 7.10 16.75
N GLU A 342 18.64 6.83 17.38
CA GLU A 342 18.16 5.47 17.60
C GLU A 342 17.78 4.76 16.29
N ALA A 343 17.25 5.49 15.30
CA ALA A 343 17.03 4.97 13.96
C ALA A 343 18.37 4.64 13.26
N ASP A 344 19.37 5.49 13.40
CA ASP A 344 20.73 5.25 12.89
C ASP A 344 21.35 4.00 13.53
N GLU A 345 21.17 3.81 14.85
CA GLU A 345 21.63 2.62 15.57
C GLU A 345 20.94 1.36 15.03
N PHE A 346 19.63 1.41 14.85
CA PHE A 346 18.85 0.28 14.32
C PHE A 346 19.31 -0.12 12.92
N TYR A 347 19.43 0.82 11.99
CA TYR A 347 19.83 0.52 10.62
C TYR A 347 21.27 0.03 10.51
N ARG A 348 22.18 0.40 11.43
CA ARG A 348 23.53 -0.18 11.50
C ARG A 348 23.54 -1.69 11.78
N THR A 349 22.48 -2.24 12.39
CA THR A 349 22.36 -3.70 12.60
C THR A 349 21.88 -4.47 11.36
N ILE A 350 21.35 -3.77 10.36
CA ILE A 350 20.72 -4.35 9.18
C ILE A 350 21.57 -4.16 7.93
N VAL A 351 22.05 -2.94 7.74
CA VAL A 351 22.80 -2.54 6.55
C VAL A 351 24.23 -3.00 6.67
N PRO A 352 24.79 -3.74 5.68
CA PRO A 352 26.17 -4.22 5.74
C PRO A 352 27.20 -3.10 5.87
N GLU A 353 28.22 -3.29 6.71
CA GLU A 353 29.26 -2.29 6.93
C GLU A 353 30.21 -2.11 5.73
N ASN A 354 30.38 -3.14 4.91
CA ASN A 354 31.33 -3.20 3.80
C ASN A 354 30.83 -2.60 2.48
N ILE A 355 29.76 -1.84 2.50
CA ILE A 355 29.23 -1.13 1.32
C ILE A 355 29.45 0.39 1.43
N SER A 356 29.44 1.10 0.29
CA SER A 356 29.63 2.56 0.26
C SER A 356 28.53 3.30 1.04
N ALA A 357 28.82 4.55 1.43
CA ALA A 357 27.84 5.41 2.11
C ALA A 357 26.58 5.62 1.26
N ASP A 358 26.75 5.78 -0.05
CA ASP A 358 25.62 5.93 -0.99
C ASP A 358 24.76 4.67 -1.03
N ARG A 359 25.34 3.48 -1.19
CA ARG A 359 24.60 2.21 -1.14
C ARG A 359 23.87 1.99 0.19
N ARG A 360 24.49 2.39 1.32
CA ARG A 360 23.81 2.35 2.62
C ARG A 360 22.59 3.26 2.65
N ASN A 361 22.72 4.46 2.10
CA ASN A 361 21.60 5.40 2.00
C ASN A 361 20.48 4.87 1.12
N VAL A 362 20.78 4.32 -0.06
CA VAL A 362 19.81 3.69 -0.97
C VAL A 362 19.05 2.55 -0.26
N MET A 363 19.80 1.64 0.40
CA MET A 363 19.17 0.52 1.11
C MET A 363 18.28 0.99 2.26
N ARG A 364 18.72 1.98 3.05
CA ARG A 364 17.93 2.54 4.15
C ARG A 364 16.67 3.22 3.63
N GLN A 365 16.80 4.02 2.59
CA GLN A 365 15.66 4.72 1.99
C GLN A 365 14.65 3.75 1.37
N ALA A 366 15.11 2.68 0.71
CA ALA A 366 14.23 1.63 0.18
C ALA A 366 13.44 0.93 1.29
N LEU A 367 14.10 0.54 2.38
CA LEU A 367 13.44 -0.07 3.55
C LEU A 367 12.50 0.93 4.25
N GLY A 368 12.91 2.19 4.36
CA GLY A 368 12.08 3.28 4.88
C GLY A 368 10.84 3.50 4.02
N GLY A 369 10.99 3.51 2.69
CA GLY A 369 9.90 3.62 1.72
C GLY A 369 8.89 2.48 1.86
N LEU A 370 9.38 1.24 1.99
CA LEU A 370 8.52 0.08 2.21
C LEU A 370 7.72 0.19 3.54
N LEU A 371 8.31 0.77 4.58
CA LEU A 371 7.60 1.04 5.83
C LEU A 371 6.57 2.18 5.70
N TRP A 372 6.83 3.18 4.85
CA TRP A 372 5.89 4.24 4.50
C TRP A 372 4.72 3.73 3.64
N SER A 373 4.93 2.69 2.82
CA SER A 373 3.91 2.12 1.92
C SER A 373 2.89 1.24 2.63
N LYS A 374 2.85 1.24 3.96
CA LYS A 374 1.76 0.64 4.74
C LYS A 374 0.54 1.55 4.67
N GLN A 375 -0.64 0.98 4.45
CA GLN A 375 -1.91 1.71 4.41
C GLN A 375 -2.99 0.97 5.18
N PHE A 376 -3.81 1.69 5.94
CA PHE A 376 -5.08 1.14 6.41
C PHE A 376 -6.00 0.97 5.21
N TYR A 377 -6.41 -0.26 4.96
CA TYR A 377 -7.21 -0.62 3.80
C TYR A 377 -8.54 -1.16 4.28
N GLN A 378 -9.61 -0.40 4.04
CA GLN A 378 -10.97 -0.82 4.34
C GLN A 378 -11.74 -1.09 3.07
N TYR A 379 -12.30 -2.30 2.97
CA TYR A 379 -13.21 -2.66 1.90
C TYR A 379 -14.12 -3.79 2.36
N ASP A 380 -15.41 -3.53 2.37
CA ASP A 380 -16.47 -4.50 2.62
C ASP A 380 -17.26 -4.65 1.32
N VAL A 381 -16.98 -5.73 0.57
CA VAL A 381 -17.56 -5.95 -0.76
C VAL A 381 -19.05 -6.12 -0.70
N ASP A 382 -19.61 -6.81 0.29
CA ASP A 382 -21.06 -6.96 0.41
C ASP A 382 -21.73 -5.60 0.60
N ARG A 383 -21.15 -4.73 1.42
CA ARG A 383 -21.61 -3.35 1.61
C ARG A 383 -21.45 -2.50 0.35
N TRP A 384 -20.31 -2.62 -0.34
CA TRP A 384 -20.08 -1.89 -1.58
C TRP A 384 -21.09 -2.26 -2.65
N LEU A 385 -21.47 -3.55 -2.77
CA LEU A 385 -22.48 -4.03 -3.72
C LEU A 385 -23.88 -3.53 -3.37
N LYS A 386 -24.25 -3.53 -2.09
CA LYS A 386 -25.58 -3.12 -1.60
C LYS A 386 -25.74 -1.61 -1.45
N GLY A 387 -24.64 -0.87 -1.31
CA GLY A 387 -24.63 0.55 -0.95
C GLY A 387 -24.83 0.80 0.54
N ASP A 388 -24.61 2.03 0.95
CA ASP A 388 -24.82 2.50 2.32
C ASP A 388 -26.23 3.07 2.51
N PRO A 389 -26.87 2.93 3.68
CA PRO A 389 -28.26 3.35 3.92
C PRO A 389 -28.55 4.83 3.63
N ALA A 390 -27.59 5.72 3.89
CA ALA A 390 -27.71 7.16 3.61
C ALA A 390 -27.07 7.58 2.28
N GLY A 391 -26.47 6.64 1.54
CA GLY A 391 -25.84 6.90 0.24
C GLY A 391 -26.83 6.79 -0.93
N PRO A 392 -26.38 7.15 -2.15
CA PRO A 392 -27.16 6.88 -3.34
C PRO A 392 -27.32 5.38 -3.57
N GLU A 393 -28.46 4.94 -4.09
CA GLU A 393 -28.68 3.56 -4.49
C GLU A 393 -27.66 3.17 -5.59
N PRO A 394 -26.88 2.08 -5.42
CA PRO A 394 -25.95 1.66 -6.44
C PRO A 394 -26.62 1.28 -7.74
N PRO A 395 -25.97 1.49 -8.91
CA PRO A 395 -26.50 1.01 -10.19
C PRO A 395 -26.73 -0.51 -10.14
N ARG A 396 -27.81 -0.99 -10.76
CA ARG A 396 -28.16 -2.43 -10.76
C ARG A 396 -27.10 -3.28 -11.46
N GLU A 397 -26.43 -2.71 -12.43
CA GLU A 397 -25.32 -3.31 -13.19
C GLU A 397 -24.19 -3.77 -12.27
N ARG A 398 -23.96 -3.07 -11.15
CA ARG A 398 -22.96 -3.44 -10.15
C ARG A 398 -23.14 -4.86 -9.59
N LEU A 399 -24.38 -5.30 -9.40
CA LEU A 399 -24.68 -6.63 -8.89
C LEU A 399 -24.25 -7.77 -9.84
N HIS A 400 -23.99 -7.45 -11.10
CA HIS A 400 -23.57 -8.37 -12.15
C HIS A 400 -22.15 -8.12 -12.67
N GLY A 401 -21.50 -7.06 -12.18
CA GLY A 401 -20.15 -6.65 -12.51
C GLY A 401 -19.07 -7.33 -11.65
N ARG A 402 -17.97 -6.58 -11.41
CA ARG A 402 -16.86 -7.03 -10.57
C ARG A 402 -17.32 -7.35 -9.15
N ASN A 403 -16.59 -8.21 -8.46
CA ASN A 403 -16.79 -8.59 -7.05
C ASN A 403 -18.09 -9.38 -6.76
N LYS A 404 -18.96 -9.62 -7.72
CA LYS A 404 -20.22 -10.38 -7.52
C LYS A 404 -19.98 -11.77 -6.92
N GLU A 405 -18.84 -12.38 -7.20
CA GLU A 405 -18.45 -13.72 -6.77
C GLU A 405 -17.62 -13.70 -5.48
N TRP A 406 -17.12 -12.52 -5.06
CA TRP A 406 -16.25 -12.38 -3.89
C TRP A 406 -16.87 -11.52 -2.77
N ARG A 407 -18.15 -11.71 -2.47
CA ARG A 407 -18.93 -10.92 -1.51
C ARG A 407 -18.43 -10.95 -0.07
N HIS A 408 -17.68 -11.98 0.31
CA HIS A 408 -17.14 -12.16 1.65
C HIS A 408 -15.74 -11.56 1.83
N LEU A 409 -15.21 -10.87 0.83
CA LEU A 409 -14.00 -10.07 1.02
C LEU A 409 -14.31 -8.93 1.99
N TYR A 410 -13.57 -8.90 3.08
CA TYR A 410 -13.69 -7.89 4.13
C TYR A 410 -12.30 -7.45 4.59
N ASN A 411 -11.84 -6.32 4.10
CA ASN A 411 -10.57 -5.72 4.49
C ASN A 411 -10.82 -4.64 5.54
N ALA A 412 -10.04 -4.62 6.62
CA ALA A 412 -10.06 -3.57 7.65
C ALA A 412 -8.74 -3.58 8.45
N ASP A 413 -7.63 -3.77 7.77
CA ASP A 413 -6.30 -3.93 8.36
C ASP A 413 -5.27 -3.01 7.72
N VAL A 414 -4.14 -2.85 8.38
CA VAL A 414 -2.96 -2.19 7.77
C VAL A 414 -2.26 -3.19 6.89
N ILE A 415 -2.19 -2.89 5.60
CA ILE A 415 -1.60 -3.74 4.56
C ILE A 415 -0.39 -3.03 3.95
N SER A 416 0.65 -3.80 3.62
CA SER A 416 1.76 -3.33 2.79
C SER A 416 1.30 -3.24 1.34
N MET A 417 1.33 -2.04 0.76
CA MET A 417 0.90 -1.77 -0.61
C MET A 417 2.10 -1.73 -1.56
N PRO A 418 1.93 -2.07 -2.86
CA PRO A 418 2.94 -1.81 -3.88
C PRO A 418 3.28 -0.33 -3.95
N ASP A 419 2.25 0.50 -4.03
CA ASP A 419 2.27 1.94 -3.85
C ASP A 419 0.97 2.40 -3.18
N LYS A 420 1.00 3.50 -2.42
CA LYS A 420 -0.18 3.95 -1.67
C LYS A 420 -1.19 4.71 -2.49
N TRP A 421 -0.88 5.12 -3.70
CA TRP A 421 -1.79 5.89 -4.51
C TRP A 421 -1.87 5.42 -5.97
N GLU A 422 -0.79 4.94 -6.58
CA GLU A 422 -0.76 4.39 -7.95
C GLU A 422 -1.32 2.96 -8.00
N TYR A 423 -0.93 2.13 -7.00
CA TYR A 423 -1.40 0.75 -6.84
C TYR A 423 -2.05 0.53 -5.47
N PRO A 424 -3.09 1.30 -5.09
CA PRO A 424 -3.69 1.26 -3.76
C PRO A 424 -4.77 0.18 -3.66
N TRP A 425 -4.46 -1.06 -4.01
CA TRP A 425 -5.41 -2.17 -4.02
C TRP A 425 -4.87 -3.42 -3.32
N TYR A 426 -5.75 -4.38 -3.11
CA TYR A 426 -5.41 -5.70 -2.62
C TYR A 426 -4.53 -6.42 -3.65
N ALA A 427 -3.24 -6.59 -3.35
CA ALA A 427 -2.24 -7.17 -4.25
C ALA A 427 -1.50 -8.29 -3.54
N ALA A 428 -2.03 -9.53 -3.65
CA ALA A 428 -1.60 -10.64 -2.82
C ALA A 428 -0.15 -11.09 -3.09
N TRP A 429 0.28 -11.15 -4.35
CA TRP A 429 1.63 -11.62 -4.66
C TRP A 429 2.68 -10.53 -4.44
N ASP A 430 2.39 -9.26 -4.72
CA ASP A 430 3.25 -8.13 -4.40
C ASP A 430 3.54 -8.09 -2.90
N LEU A 431 2.51 -8.23 -2.07
CA LEU A 431 2.62 -8.30 -0.63
C LEU A 431 3.53 -9.46 -0.17
N ALA A 432 3.45 -10.62 -0.84
CA ALA A 432 4.32 -11.75 -0.54
C ALA A 432 5.80 -11.41 -0.79
N PHE A 433 6.13 -10.71 -1.88
CA PHE A 433 7.49 -10.21 -2.14
C PHE A 433 7.91 -9.16 -1.10
N HIS A 434 7.02 -8.20 -0.76
CA HIS A 434 7.31 -7.20 0.28
C HIS A 434 7.68 -7.84 1.62
N CYS A 435 7.01 -8.94 1.99
CA CYS A 435 7.26 -9.63 3.26
C CYS A 435 8.70 -10.11 3.41
N ILE A 436 9.39 -10.43 2.32
CA ILE A 436 10.80 -10.86 2.37
C ILE A 436 11.71 -9.68 2.76
N ALA A 437 11.52 -8.51 2.15
CA ALA A 437 12.25 -7.31 2.53
C ALA A 437 11.84 -6.80 3.92
N LEU A 438 10.54 -6.82 4.24
CA LEU A 438 10.02 -6.48 5.57
C LEU A 438 10.60 -7.35 6.68
N ALA A 439 10.86 -8.63 6.42
CA ALA A 439 11.47 -9.53 7.42
C ALA A 439 12.86 -9.08 7.88
N LEU A 440 13.55 -8.25 7.10
CA LEU A 440 14.83 -7.65 7.51
C LEU A 440 14.67 -6.59 8.61
N VAL A 441 13.53 -5.92 8.67
CA VAL A 441 13.25 -4.82 9.60
C VAL A 441 12.17 -5.16 10.62
N ASP A 442 11.13 -5.93 10.23
CA ASP A 442 9.97 -6.28 11.05
C ASP A 442 9.42 -7.66 10.66
N ALA A 443 10.10 -8.73 11.09
CA ALA A 443 9.72 -10.11 10.77
C ALA A 443 8.30 -10.47 11.29
N ASP A 444 7.89 -9.90 12.42
CA ASP A 444 6.56 -10.17 12.99
C ASP A 444 5.45 -9.58 12.10
N PHE A 445 5.63 -8.35 11.60
CA PHE A 445 4.68 -7.76 10.65
C PHE A 445 4.65 -8.54 9.33
N ALA A 446 5.82 -8.95 8.80
CA ALA A 446 5.88 -9.76 7.59
C ALA A 446 5.10 -11.09 7.71
N LYS A 447 5.28 -11.80 8.84
CA LYS A 447 4.53 -13.03 9.15
C LYS A 447 3.02 -12.77 9.25
N ASP A 448 2.63 -11.70 9.93
CA ASP A 448 1.21 -11.33 10.10
C ASP A 448 0.56 -10.98 8.75
N GLN A 449 1.27 -10.32 7.83
CA GLN A 449 0.77 -10.02 6.48
C GLN A 449 0.52 -11.28 5.67
N LEU A 450 1.46 -12.25 5.66
CA LEU A 450 1.28 -13.52 4.96
C LEU A 450 0.10 -14.32 5.53
N LEU A 451 -0.05 -14.35 6.85
CA LEU A 451 -1.19 -14.98 7.51
C LEU A 451 -2.51 -14.25 7.22
N LEU A 452 -2.47 -12.91 7.12
CA LEU A 452 -3.65 -12.09 6.87
C LEU A 452 -4.29 -12.45 5.52
N MET A 453 -3.49 -12.53 4.46
CA MET A 453 -3.98 -12.84 3.11
C MET A 453 -4.63 -14.25 3.02
N THR A 454 -4.30 -15.14 3.92
CA THR A 454 -4.85 -16.50 3.95
C THR A 454 -6.00 -16.67 4.94
N ARG A 455 -6.52 -15.59 5.54
CA ARG A 455 -7.72 -15.64 6.40
C ARG A 455 -8.99 -15.77 5.56
N GLU A 456 -10.05 -16.29 6.19
CA GLU A 456 -11.31 -16.65 5.55
C GLU A 456 -12.04 -15.49 4.88
N TRP A 457 -11.78 -14.26 5.32
CA TRP A 457 -12.37 -13.03 4.76
C TRP A 457 -11.44 -12.28 3.78
N TYR A 458 -10.22 -12.81 3.55
CA TYR A 458 -9.26 -12.35 2.54
C TYR A 458 -9.05 -13.37 1.43
N MET A 459 -9.17 -14.66 1.73
CA MET A 459 -9.10 -15.77 0.78
C MET A 459 -10.51 -16.27 0.52
N HIS A 460 -10.81 -16.57 -0.74
CA HIS A 460 -12.10 -17.17 -1.10
C HIS A 460 -12.26 -18.55 -0.46
N PRO A 461 -13.48 -18.95 -0.02
CA PRO A 461 -13.73 -20.27 0.61
C PRO A 461 -13.30 -21.48 -0.23
N ASN A 462 -13.22 -21.36 -1.57
CA ASN A 462 -12.69 -22.41 -2.44
C ASN A 462 -11.16 -22.55 -2.38
N GLY A 463 -10.45 -21.69 -1.63
CA GLY A 463 -8.99 -21.65 -1.51
C GLY A 463 -8.30 -20.69 -2.47
N GLN A 464 -9.03 -19.98 -3.32
CA GLN A 464 -8.45 -19.02 -4.25
C GLN A 464 -7.95 -17.77 -3.53
N LEU A 465 -6.76 -17.30 -3.92
CA LEU A 465 -6.25 -15.97 -3.67
C LEU A 465 -6.32 -15.19 -4.98
N PRO A 466 -7.34 -14.35 -5.20
CA PRO A 466 -7.42 -13.52 -6.40
C PRO A 466 -6.26 -12.53 -6.51
N ALA A 467 -5.96 -12.08 -7.72
CA ALA A 467 -4.88 -11.12 -7.96
C ALA A 467 -5.14 -9.80 -7.22
N TYR A 468 -6.35 -9.29 -7.34
CA TYR A 468 -6.83 -8.04 -6.74
C TYR A 468 -8.36 -8.07 -6.57
N GLU A 469 -8.90 -7.05 -5.88
CA GLU A 469 -10.30 -7.05 -5.44
C GLU A 469 -11.34 -6.80 -6.55
N TRP A 470 -10.97 -6.42 -7.75
CA TRP A 470 -11.94 -6.12 -8.83
C TRP A 470 -12.05 -7.18 -9.93
N ALA A 471 -11.15 -8.16 -9.95
CA ALA A 471 -11.15 -9.21 -10.96
C ALA A 471 -10.93 -10.58 -10.30
N PHE A 472 -12.02 -11.21 -9.86
CA PHE A 472 -11.98 -12.51 -9.22
C PHE A 472 -11.46 -13.62 -10.15
N GLY A 473 -11.65 -13.47 -11.47
CA GLY A 473 -11.16 -14.41 -12.47
C GLY A 473 -9.65 -14.42 -12.65
N ASP A 474 -9.00 -13.31 -12.31
CA ASP A 474 -7.55 -13.17 -12.40
C ASP A 474 -6.85 -13.78 -11.20
N VAL A 475 -5.71 -14.40 -11.44
CA VAL A 475 -4.88 -15.00 -10.41
C VAL A 475 -3.42 -14.61 -10.58
N ASN A 476 -2.73 -14.52 -9.47
CA ASN A 476 -1.29 -14.27 -9.43
C ASN A 476 -0.53 -15.59 -9.24
N PRO A 477 0.76 -15.64 -9.59
CA PRO A 477 1.62 -16.76 -9.26
C PRO A 477 1.55 -17.13 -7.77
N PRO A 478 1.55 -18.44 -7.42
CA PRO A 478 1.40 -18.89 -6.04
C PRO A 478 2.71 -18.76 -5.24
N VAL A 479 3.18 -17.54 -5.03
CA VAL A 479 4.47 -17.25 -4.38
C VAL A 479 4.41 -17.18 -2.85
N HIS A 480 3.23 -17.32 -2.25
CA HIS A 480 3.06 -17.23 -0.79
C HIS A 480 3.88 -18.27 -0.01
N ALA A 481 3.96 -19.50 -0.49
CA ALA A 481 4.76 -20.54 0.16
C ALA A 481 6.25 -20.20 0.14
N TRP A 482 6.74 -19.72 -1.00
CA TRP A 482 8.11 -19.26 -1.14
C TRP A 482 8.41 -18.10 -0.18
N ALA A 483 7.54 -17.09 -0.14
CA ALA A 483 7.70 -15.96 0.78
C ALA A 483 7.68 -16.39 2.25
N ALA A 484 6.75 -17.27 2.64
CA ALA A 484 6.67 -17.80 4.01
C ALA A 484 7.95 -18.55 4.40
N TRP A 485 8.45 -19.41 3.50
CA TRP A 485 9.71 -20.14 3.70
C TRP A 485 10.89 -19.17 3.83
N ARG A 486 11.00 -18.16 2.97
CA ARG A 486 12.07 -17.15 3.03
C ARG A 486 12.03 -16.32 4.29
N VAL A 487 10.85 -15.85 4.71
CA VAL A 487 10.67 -15.09 5.97
C VAL A 487 11.10 -15.94 7.18
N TYR A 488 10.67 -17.20 7.23
CA TYR A 488 11.09 -18.15 8.28
C TYR A 488 12.62 -18.33 8.31
N LYS A 489 13.27 -18.56 7.17
CA LYS A 489 14.73 -18.74 7.07
C LYS A 489 15.50 -17.47 7.44
N LEU A 490 15.02 -16.29 7.04
CA LEU A 490 15.61 -15.00 7.42
C LEU A 490 15.55 -14.77 8.93
N GLU A 491 14.38 -15.05 9.54
CA GLU A 491 14.22 -14.93 10.99
C GLU A 491 15.13 -15.91 11.74
N MET A 492 15.16 -17.18 11.33
CA MET A 492 16.03 -18.20 11.90
C MET A 492 17.52 -17.79 11.82
N LYS A 493 17.96 -17.23 10.68
CA LYS A 493 19.34 -16.75 10.52
C LYS A 493 19.68 -15.59 11.45
N ARG A 494 18.73 -14.68 11.71
CA ARG A 494 18.95 -13.49 12.54
C ARG A 494 18.83 -13.76 14.03
N ARG A 495 17.87 -14.59 14.44
CA ARG A 495 17.50 -14.84 15.85
C ARG A 495 18.08 -16.14 16.39
N GLY A 496 18.59 -17.02 15.51
CA GLY A 496 19.09 -18.35 15.87
C GLY A 496 17.98 -19.40 16.05
N ASP A 497 16.71 -18.99 15.96
CA ASP A 497 15.54 -19.84 16.09
C ASP A 497 14.45 -19.40 15.11
N GLY A 498 13.72 -20.36 14.52
CA GLY A 498 12.64 -20.12 13.56
C GLY A 498 11.27 -20.24 14.23
N ASP A 499 10.35 -19.38 13.84
CA ASP A 499 8.97 -19.42 14.31
C ASP A 499 8.20 -20.59 13.67
N ARG A 500 8.39 -21.79 14.22
CA ARG A 500 7.72 -23.00 13.76
C ARG A 500 6.18 -22.87 13.76
N LYS A 501 5.61 -22.19 14.77
CA LYS A 501 4.16 -22.01 14.85
C LYS A 501 3.61 -21.17 13.68
N PHE A 502 4.36 -20.15 13.27
CA PHE A 502 4.04 -19.41 12.05
C PHE A 502 4.08 -20.34 10.83
N LEU A 503 5.17 -21.11 10.68
CA LEU A 503 5.34 -22.00 9.53
C LEU A 503 4.22 -23.04 9.42
N GLU A 504 3.83 -23.64 10.53
CA GLU A 504 2.74 -24.61 10.60
C GLU A 504 1.39 -23.97 10.26
N ARG A 505 1.08 -22.80 10.84
CA ARG A 505 -0.17 -22.08 10.58
C ARG A 505 -0.33 -21.69 9.12
N ILE A 506 0.71 -21.17 8.50
CA ILE A 506 0.65 -20.75 7.09
C ILE A 506 0.58 -21.97 6.17
N PHE A 507 1.30 -23.04 6.49
CA PHE A 507 1.30 -24.27 5.71
C PHE A 507 -0.11 -24.88 5.60
N GLN A 508 -0.83 -25.01 6.73
CA GLN A 508 -2.20 -25.56 6.74
C GLN A 508 -3.15 -24.75 5.85
N LYS A 509 -3.02 -23.41 5.84
CA LYS A 509 -3.84 -22.56 4.97
C LYS A 509 -3.44 -22.64 3.50
N LEU A 510 -2.17 -22.76 3.22
CA LEU A 510 -1.66 -22.93 1.86
C LEU A 510 -2.05 -24.27 1.23
N LEU A 511 -2.37 -25.30 2.03
CA LEU A 511 -2.94 -26.56 1.52
C LEU A 511 -4.28 -26.32 0.81
N LEU A 512 -5.12 -25.40 1.30
CA LEU A 512 -6.39 -25.03 0.66
C LEU A 512 -6.13 -24.36 -0.69
N ASN A 513 -5.17 -23.41 -0.72
CA ASN A 513 -4.80 -22.74 -1.96
C ASN A 513 -4.16 -23.71 -2.97
N PHE A 514 -3.31 -24.63 -2.51
CA PHE A 514 -2.74 -25.67 -3.37
C PHE A 514 -3.83 -26.56 -3.99
N THR A 515 -4.83 -26.95 -3.20
CA THR A 515 -5.94 -27.76 -3.70
C THR A 515 -6.75 -27.02 -4.77
N TRP A 516 -6.99 -25.71 -4.58
CA TRP A 516 -7.63 -24.89 -5.60
C TRP A 516 -6.84 -24.89 -6.91
N TRP A 517 -5.52 -24.72 -6.87
CA TRP A 517 -4.65 -24.75 -8.04
C TRP A 517 -4.66 -26.13 -8.73
N VAL A 518 -4.54 -27.21 -7.97
CA VAL A 518 -4.53 -28.58 -8.52
C VAL A 518 -5.84 -28.89 -9.25
N ASN A 519 -6.96 -28.27 -8.85
CA ASN A 519 -8.24 -28.41 -9.52
C ASN A 519 -8.38 -27.57 -10.81
N ARG A 520 -7.38 -26.77 -11.16
CA ARG A 520 -7.31 -25.98 -12.41
C ARG A 520 -6.34 -26.59 -13.43
N LYS A 521 -6.24 -27.88 -13.43
CA LYS A 521 -5.51 -28.61 -14.46
C LYS A 521 -6.20 -28.49 -15.81
N ASP A 522 -5.43 -28.80 -16.84
CA ASP A 522 -5.93 -29.02 -18.19
C ASP A 522 -7.11 -30.02 -18.22
N ALA A 523 -7.97 -29.90 -19.22
CA ALA A 523 -9.19 -30.71 -19.33
C ALA A 523 -8.88 -32.23 -19.43
N GLU A 524 -7.70 -32.59 -19.88
CA GLU A 524 -7.24 -33.97 -20.08
C GLU A 524 -6.53 -34.53 -18.84
N GLY A 525 -6.30 -33.76 -17.81
CA GLY A 525 -5.68 -34.18 -16.56
C GLY A 525 -4.18 -34.46 -16.66
N MET A 526 -3.50 -33.93 -17.64
CA MET A 526 -2.07 -34.13 -17.92
C MET A 526 -1.12 -33.43 -16.96
N ASN A 527 -1.64 -32.71 -15.96
CA ASN A 527 -0.89 -31.87 -15.00
C ASN A 527 -0.23 -30.62 -15.60
N LEU A 528 -0.79 -30.09 -16.66
CA LEU A 528 -0.54 -28.77 -17.17
C LEU A 528 -1.50 -27.79 -16.49
N PHE A 529 -1.12 -26.53 -16.38
CA PHE A 529 -1.90 -25.54 -15.65
C PHE A 529 -2.17 -24.33 -16.51
N GLN A 530 -3.38 -23.77 -16.34
CA GLN A 530 -3.85 -22.57 -16.98
C GLN A 530 -4.15 -21.56 -15.88
N GLY A 531 -3.40 -20.46 -15.82
CA GLY A 531 -3.54 -19.45 -14.77
C GLY A 531 -4.22 -18.16 -15.23
N GLY A 532 -4.44 -18.01 -16.53
CA GLY A 532 -4.91 -16.73 -17.07
C GLY A 532 -3.79 -15.67 -17.04
N PHE A 533 -4.04 -14.54 -16.42
CA PHE A 533 -3.16 -13.37 -16.40
C PHE A 533 -1.74 -13.62 -15.84
N LEU A 534 -1.60 -14.14 -14.63
CA LEU A 534 -0.33 -14.47 -13.96
C LEU A 534 0.71 -13.33 -13.87
N GLY A 535 0.28 -12.06 -13.97
CA GLY A 535 1.18 -10.90 -13.91
C GLY A 535 2.07 -10.70 -15.15
N LEU A 536 1.84 -11.45 -16.25
CA LEU A 536 2.63 -11.45 -17.48
C LEU A 536 1.74 -11.29 -18.73
N ASP A 537 0.78 -10.37 -18.67
CA ASP A 537 -0.25 -10.13 -19.68
C ASP A 537 0.29 -9.55 -21.00
N ASN A 538 1.38 -8.78 -20.94
CA ASN A 538 1.92 -8.05 -22.08
C ASN A 538 2.94 -8.85 -22.92
N ILE A 539 3.17 -10.13 -22.63
CA ILE A 539 4.30 -10.89 -23.16
C ILE A 539 3.88 -11.92 -24.22
N GLY A 540 2.58 -12.20 -24.32
CA GLY A 540 2.04 -13.15 -25.29
C GLY A 540 1.43 -12.51 -26.53
N VAL A 541 1.01 -13.34 -27.48
CA VAL A 541 0.25 -12.93 -28.66
C VAL A 541 -1.25 -12.83 -28.41
N PHE A 542 -1.71 -13.34 -27.28
CA PHE A 542 -3.10 -13.35 -26.82
C PHE A 542 -3.25 -12.66 -25.48
N ASP A 543 -4.40 -12.05 -25.26
CA ASP A 543 -4.85 -11.66 -23.92
C ASP A 543 -5.24 -12.94 -23.14
N ARG A 544 -4.42 -13.30 -22.17
CA ARG A 544 -4.55 -14.54 -21.36
C ARG A 544 -5.73 -14.49 -20.39
N SER A 545 -6.30 -13.33 -20.14
CA SER A 545 -7.48 -13.12 -19.29
C SER A 545 -8.79 -13.34 -20.05
N GLN A 546 -8.74 -13.49 -21.39
CA GLN A 546 -9.89 -13.61 -22.24
C GLN A 546 -9.95 -14.97 -22.96
N PRO A 547 -11.15 -15.41 -23.37
CA PRO A 547 -11.29 -16.57 -24.27
C PRO A 547 -10.46 -16.35 -25.55
N LEU A 548 -9.76 -17.39 -25.98
CA LEU A 548 -8.90 -17.31 -27.17
C LEU A 548 -9.74 -17.06 -28.43
N PRO A 549 -9.40 -16.07 -29.26
CA PRO A 549 -10.14 -15.77 -30.50
C PRO A 549 -10.04 -16.89 -31.54
N THR A 550 -9.03 -17.75 -31.40
CA THR A 550 -8.80 -18.92 -32.25
C THR A 550 -9.58 -20.17 -31.82
N GLY A 551 -10.19 -20.15 -30.64
CA GLY A 551 -10.66 -21.36 -29.95
C GLY A 551 -9.47 -22.19 -29.46
N GLY A 552 -9.75 -23.34 -28.85
CA GLY A 552 -8.74 -24.21 -28.21
C GLY A 552 -8.36 -23.75 -26.81
N HIS A 553 -7.26 -24.27 -26.29
CA HIS A 553 -6.73 -24.01 -24.97
C HIS A 553 -5.27 -23.60 -25.07
N LEU A 554 -4.85 -22.69 -24.17
CA LEU A 554 -3.46 -22.28 -24.04
C LEU A 554 -2.83 -23.01 -22.85
N GLU A 555 -1.95 -23.96 -23.13
CA GLU A 555 -1.11 -24.60 -22.12
C GLU A 555 0.04 -23.66 -21.79
N GLN A 556 0.05 -23.16 -20.55
CA GLN A 556 0.96 -22.09 -20.15
C GLN A 556 2.23 -22.66 -19.52
N SER A 557 3.37 -22.30 -20.08
CA SER A 557 4.70 -22.67 -19.58
C SER A 557 4.95 -22.08 -18.17
N ASP A 558 4.60 -20.82 -17.96
CA ASP A 558 4.76 -20.18 -16.66
C ASP A 558 3.79 -20.72 -15.61
N ALA A 559 2.49 -20.87 -15.91
CA ALA A 559 1.52 -21.41 -14.95
C ALA A 559 1.94 -22.80 -14.45
N THR A 560 2.35 -23.67 -15.37
CA THR A 560 2.83 -25.03 -15.06
C THR A 560 4.09 -24.96 -14.20
N SER A 561 5.01 -24.07 -14.53
CA SER A 561 6.27 -23.89 -13.80
C SER A 561 6.08 -23.27 -12.40
N TRP A 562 5.15 -22.32 -12.26
CA TRP A 562 4.78 -21.78 -10.94
C TRP A 562 4.20 -22.87 -10.03
N MET A 563 3.44 -23.81 -10.58
CA MET A 563 2.93 -24.94 -9.80
C MET A 563 4.01 -25.93 -9.42
N ALA A 564 5.01 -26.15 -10.29
CA ALA A 564 6.20 -26.92 -9.93
C ALA A 564 6.95 -26.28 -8.76
N MET A 565 7.21 -24.96 -8.83
CA MET A 565 7.83 -24.18 -7.75
C MET A 565 6.99 -24.24 -6.46
N PHE A 566 5.67 -24.07 -6.54
CA PHE A 566 4.79 -24.13 -5.37
C PHE A 566 4.85 -25.50 -4.68
N SER A 567 4.86 -26.59 -5.47
CA SER A 567 5.02 -27.96 -4.93
C SER A 567 6.36 -28.10 -4.18
N LEU A 568 7.46 -27.60 -4.74
CA LEU A 568 8.78 -27.66 -4.09
C LEU A 568 8.86 -26.77 -2.83
N ASN A 569 8.24 -25.61 -2.84
CA ASN A 569 8.21 -24.76 -1.64
C ASN A 569 7.39 -25.38 -0.51
N LEU A 570 6.26 -25.99 -0.82
CA LEU A 570 5.47 -26.74 0.18
C LEU A 570 6.20 -28.01 0.64
N LEU A 571 6.94 -28.69 -0.23
CA LEU A 571 7.84 -29.77 0.12
C LEU A 571 8.87 -29.31 1.15
N ALA A 572 9.58 -28.20 0.90
CA ALA A 572 10.59 -27.66 1.82
C ALA A 572 10.00 -27.35 3.21
N ILE A 573 8.81 -26.73 3.25
CA ILE A 573 8.11 -26.44 4.51
C ILE A 573 7.70 -27.76 5.20
N ALA A 574 7.13 -28.73 4.48
CA ALA A 574 6.72 -30.00 5.04
C ALA A 574 7.91 -30.77 5.64
N LEU A 575 9.05 -30.80 4.94
CA LEU A 575 10.29 -31.45 5.43
C LEU A 575 10.82 -30.78 6.71
N GLU A 576 10.76 -29.45 6.81
CA GLU A 576 11.15 -28.74 8.04
C GLU A 576 10.20 -29.07 9.20
N LEU A 577 8.89 -29.11 8.94
CA LEU A 577 7.91 -29.48 9.94
C LEU A 577 8.01 -30.96 10.34
N ALA A 578 8.35 -31.85 9.40
CA ALA A 578 8.56 -33.28 9.63
C ALA A 578 9.75 -33.60 10.57
N ARG A 579 10.69 -32.68 10.75
CA ARG A 579 11.80 -32.85 11.71
C ARG A 579 11.35 -33.08 13.15
N GLU A 580 10.18 -32.56 13.51
CA GLU A 580 9.60 -32.72 14.86
C GLU A 580 8.31 -33.55 14.85
N ASP A 581 7.53 -33.54 13.76
CA ASP A 581 6.28 -34.27 13.64
C ASP A 581 6.27 -35.13 12.37
N PRO A 582 6.43 -36.47 12.50
CA PRO A 582 6.47 -37.38 11.35
C PRO A 582 5.21 -37.36 10.45
N ALA A 583 4.07 -36.82 10.92
CA ALA A 583 2.86 -36.71 10.12
C ALA A 583 3.06 -35.89 8.85
N TYR A 584 4.00 -34.94 8.87
CA TYR A 584 4.35 -34.11 7.72
C TYR A 584 5.19 -34.84 6.66
N GLU A 585 5.78 -36.00 6.96
CA GLU A 585 6.56 -36.79 6.01
C GLU A 585 5.72 -37.34 4.86
N ASP A 586 4.50 -37.78 5.14
CA ASP A 586 3.56 -38.25 4.11
C ASP A 586 3.12 -37.08 3.21
N VAL A 587 2.91 -35.90 3.78
CA VAL A 587 2.54 -34.70 3.02
C VAL A 587 3.71 -34.22 2.16
N ALA A 588 4.94 -34.31 2.65
CA ALA A 588 6.14 -34.02 1.86
C ALA A 588 6.24 -34.93 0.64
N SER A 589 5.99 -36.24 0.82
CA SER A 589 5.97 -37.22 -0.30
C SER A 589 4.93 -36.87 -1.37
N LYS A 590 3.73 -36.39 -0.95
CA LYS A 590 2.70 -35.92 -1.89
C LYS A 590 3.19 -34.74 -2.76
N PHE A 591 3.87 -33.76 -2.18
CA PHE A 591 4.36 -32.62 -2.96
C PHE A 591 5.50 -33.01 -3.90
N TRP A 592 6.35 -33.95 -3.49
CA TRP A 592 7.36 -34.51 -4.35
C TRP A 592 6.75 -35.24 -5.57
N GLU A 593 5.73 -36.04 -5.36
CA GLU A 593 5.00 -36.70 -6.44
C GLU A 593 4.33 -35.71 -7.40
N HIS A 594 3.68 -34.67 -6.87
CA HIS A 594 3.11 -33.61 -7.72
C HIS A 594 4.18 -32.89 -8.55
N PHE A 595 5.34 -32.57 -7.94
CA PHE A 595 6.45 -31.99 -8.69
C PHE A 595 6.91 -32.91 -9.84
N LEU A 596 7.08 -34.21 -9.60
CA LEU A 596 7.49 -35.16 -10.64
C LEU A 596 6.47 -35.23 -11.78
N TYR A 597 5.18 -35.25 -11.46
CA TYR A 597 4.13 -35.24 -12.50
C TYR A 597 4.16 -33.95 -13.33
N ILE A 598 4.34 -32.80 -12.72
CA ILE A 598 4.44 -31.51 -13.41
C ILE A 598 5.71 -31.49 -14.27
N ALA A 599 6.86 -31.86 -13.72
CA ALA A 599 8.13 -31.93 -14.44
C ALA A 599 8.07 -32.86 -15.66
N ASN A 600 7.37 -33.97 -15.54
CA ASN A 600 7.13 -34.84 -16.67
C ASN A 600 6.20 -34.20 -17.72
N ALA A 601 5.11 -33.56 -17.27
CA ALA A 601 4.12 -32.94 -18.16
C ALA A 601 4.72 -31.77 -18.98
N ILE A 602 5.56 -30.94 -18.40
CA ILE A 602 6.17 -29.81 -19.12
C ILE A 602 7.12 -30.26 -20.25
N ASN A 603 7.71 -31.45 -20.11
CA ASN A 603 8.62 -32.03 -21.09
C ASN A 603 7.94 -32.97 -22.10
N HIS A 604 6.71 -33.46 -21.81
CA HIS A 604 6.02 -34.46 -22.63
C HIS A 604 4.53 -34.10 -22.73
N LEU A 605 4.14 -33.40 -23.80
CA LEU A 605 2.76 -33.09 -24.14
C LEU A 605 2.17 -34.21 -25.00
N GLY A 606 1.12 -34.85 -24.49
CA GLY A 606 0.35 -35.86 -25.27
C GLY A 606 1.11 -37.12 -25.66
N SER A 607 0.51 -37.91 -26.58
CA SER A 607 1.05 -39.18 -27.08
C SER A 607 2.22 -39.02 -28.06
N ASP A 608 2.42 -37.81 -28.60
CA ASP A 608 3.33 -37.54 -29.72
C ASP A 608 4.73 -37.04 -29.25
N GLY A 609 4.97 -36.97 -27.92
CA GLY A 609 6.27 -36.60 -27.33
C GLY A 609 6.66 -35.15 -27.48
N ALA A 610 5.77 -34.27 -27.96
CA ALA A 610 6.00 -32.84 -27.96
C ALA A 610 5.94 -32.30 -26.54
N GLY A 611 6.84 -31.44 -26.16
CA GLY A 611 6.87 -30.73 -24.86
C GLY A 611 6.72 -29.23 -25.03
N MET A 612 6.71 -28.51 -23.91
CA MET A 612 6.83 -27.06 -23.94
C MET A 612 8.26 -26.60 -24.23
N TRP A 613 9.23 -27.52 -24.12
CA TRP A 613 10.61 -27.28 -24.45
C TRP A 613 10.83 -27.40 -25.95
N ASP A 614 11.41 -26.41 -26.58
CA ASP A 614 11.82 -26.41 -27.97
C ASP A 614 13.32 -26.71 -28.04
N GLU A 615 13.67 -27.87 -28.64
CA GLU A 615 15.06 -28.34 -28.73
C GLU A 615 15.93 -27.49 -29.66
N GLU A 616 15.33 -26.86 -30.71
CA GLU A 616 16.07 -26.02 -31.63
C GLU A 616 16.43 -24.70 -30.99
N ASP A 617 15.45 -24.08 -30.30
CA ASP A 617 15.62 -22.78 -29.66
C ASP A 617 16.25 -22.88 -28.25
N GLY A 618 16.22 -24.05 -27.62
CA GLY A 618 16.66 -24.26 -26.24
C GLY A 618 15.85 -23.41 -25.25
N PHE A 619 14.53 -23.37 -25.43
CA PHE A 619 13.64 -22.46 -24.70
C PHE A 619 12.27 -23.06 -24.46
N PHE A 620 11.59 -22.65 -23.39
CA PHE A 620 10.20 -23.06 -23.12
C PHE A 620 9.22 -22.08 -23.76
N TYR A 621 8.15 -22.63 -24.36
CA TYR A 621 7.08 -21.84 -24.99
C TYR A 621 5.71 -22.29 -24.49
N ASP A 622 4.76 -21.36 -24.50
CA ASP A 622 3.35 -21.70 -24.39
C ASP A 622 2.91 -22.50 -25.63
N VAL A 623 1.97 -23.41 -25.47
CA VAL A 623 1.46 -24.25 -26.54
C VAL A 623 -0.04 -24.03 -26.70
N LEU A 624 -0.47 -23.64 -27.90
CA LEU A 624 -1.88 -23.59 -28.26
C LEU A 624 -2.34 -24.99 -28.66
N HIS A 625 -3.33 -25.52 -27.95
CA HIS A 625 -3.88 -26.87 -28.19
C HIS A 625 -5.32 -26.80 -28.67
N PHE A 626 -5.66 -27.52 -29.73
CA PHE A 626 -6.99 -27.64 -30.31
C PHE A 626 -7.62 -29.01 -30.00
N GLY A 627 -8.94 -29.04 -29.89
CA GLY A 627 -9.68 -30.27 -29.58
C GLY A 627 -9.59 -31.38 -30.63
N ASN A 628 -8.98 -31.10 -31.78
CA ASN A 628 -8.67 -32.11 -32.84
C ASN A 628 -7.30 -32.79 -32.67
N GLY A 629 -6.54 -32.41 -31.60
CA GLY A 629 -5.20 -32.91 -31.33
C GLY A 629 -4.07 -32.13 -31.97
N GLU A 630 -4.36 -31.07 -32.75
CA GLU A 630 -3.33 -30.17 -33.28
C GLU A 630 -2.82 -29.26 -32.15
N HIS A 631 -1.50 -29.03 -32.15
CA HIS A 631 -0.86 -28.13 -31.21
C HIS A 631 0.20 -27.27 -31.91
N PHE A 632 0.34 -26.01 -31.43
CA PHE A 632 1.27 -25.02 -31.98
C PHE A 632 2.05 -24.31 -30.86
N PRO A 633 3.40 -24.42 -30.84
CA PRO A 633 4.21 -23.64 -29.92
C PRO A 633 4.16 -22.16 -30.30
N LEU A 634 3.87 -21.32 -29.32
CA LEU A 634 3.87 -19.86 -29.50
C LEU A 634 5.28 -19.34 -29.21
N LYS A 635 6.12 -19.27 -30.26
CA LYS A 635 7.55 -18.97 -30.16
C LYS A 635 7.84 -17.49 -29.84
N ALA A 636 7.30 -16.97 -28.75
CA ALA A 636 7.61 -15.66 -28.19
C ALA A 636 8.67 -15.80 -27.09
N ARG A 637 9.91 -15.41 -27.35
CA ARG A 637 11.00 -15.42 -26.37
C ARG A 637 10.78 -14.31 -25.36
N SER A 638 10.29 -14.68 -24.19
CA SER A 638 9.93 -13.76 -23.11
C SER A 638 10.27 -14.36 -21.74
N MET A 639 9.98 -13.60 -20.69
CA MET A 639 10.13 -14.04 -19.29
C MET A 639 9.34 -15.33 -19.01
N VAL A 640 8.22 -15.57 -19.68
CA VAL A 640 7.39 -16.78 -19.55
C VAL A 640 8.22 -18.07 -19.68
N GLY A 641 9.07 -18.13 -20.69
CA GLY A 641 9.93 -19.31 -20.94
C GLY A 641 11.13 -19.44 -20.00
N LEU A 642 11.36 -18.48 -19.09
CA LEU A 642 12.41 -18.55 -18.06
C LEU A 642 11.85 -19.01 -16.70
N ILE A 643 10.54 -18.93 -16.49
CA ILE A 643 9.91 -19.30 -15.21
C ILE A 643 10.21 -20.76 -14.80
N PRO A 644 10.33 -21.77 -15.72
CA PRO A 644 10.71 -23.12 -15.33
C PRO A 644 12.00 -23.23 -14.51
N LEU A 645 12.93 -22.27 -14.65
CA LEU A 645 14.15 -22.19 -13.86
C LEU A 645 13.93 -21.88 -12.38
N PHE A 646 12.73 -21.41 -12.01
CA PHE A 646 12.39 -21.10 -10.61
C PHE A 646 11.94 -22.33 -9.81
N ALA A 647 11.60 -23.42 -10.50
CA ALA A 647 11.24 -24.70 -9.86
C ALA A 647 12.49 -25.46 -9.39
N VAL A 648 13.17 -24.87 -8.40
CA VAL A 648 14.40 -25.41 -7.82
C VAL A 648 14.31 -25.41 -6.30
N GLU A 649 14.71 -26.51 -5.66
CA GLU A 649 14.83 -26.60 -4.20
C GLU A 649 16.06 -27.45 -3.81
N THR A 650 16.63 -27.15 -2.65
CA THR A 650 17.80 -27.86 -2.13
C THR A 650 17.36 -28.84 -1.03
N LEU A 651 17.67 -30.10 -1.18
CA LEU A 651 17.48 -31.12 -0.16
C LEU A 651 18.78 -31.37 0.60
N GLU A 652 18.81 -30.95 1.86
CA GLU A 652 19.98 -31.12 2.70
C GLU A 652 20.14 -32.59 3.13
N PRO A 653 21.38 -33.15 3.08
CA PRO A 653 21.62 -34.53 3.51
C PRO A 653 21.12 -34.87 4.90
N ASP A 654 21.28 -33.94 5.86
CA ASP A 654 20.82 -34.10 7.23
C ASP A 654 19.30 -34.24 7.34
N THR A 655 18.55 -33.57 6.48
CA THR A 655 17.08 -33.67 6.41
C THR A 655 16.68 -35.05 5.92
N LEU A 656 17.32 -35.55 4.85
CA LEU A 656 17.06 -36.88 4.32
C LEU A 656 17.42 -37.99 5.31
N ALA A 657 18.54 -37.84 6.05
CA ALA A 657 18.94 -38.81 7.08
C ALA A 657 17.92 -38.94 8.23
N ARG A 658 17.20 -37.84 8.54
CA ARG A 658 16.19 -37.82 9.61
C ARG A 658 14.81 -38.32 9.16
N LEU A 659 14.55 -38.39 7.86
CA LEU A 659 13.26 -38.71 7.25
C LEU A 659 13.38 -39.94 6.33
N PRO A 660 13.59 -41.14 6.91
CA PRO A 660 13.86 -42.35 6.12
C PRO A 660 12.68 -42.81 5.29
N GLY A 661 11.45 -42.47 5.64
CA GLY A 661 10.26 -42.79 4.85
C GLY A 661 10.21 -41.99 3.56
N PHE A 662 10.49 -40.68 3.65
CA PHE A 662 10.61 -39.79 2.49
C PHE A 662 11.82 -40.16 1.62
N ALA A 663 13.00 -40.39 2.23
CA ALA A 663 14.22 -40.75 1.52
C ALA A 663 14.11 -42.04 0.70
N ARG A 664 13.24 -42.96 1.10
CA ARG A 664 12.96 -44.20 0.31
C ARG A 664 12.07 -43.95 -0.89
N ARG A 665 11.28 -42.88 -0.88
CA ARG A 665 10.36 -42.50 -1.97
C ARG A 665 11.00 -41.54 -2.97
N LEU A 666 12.07 -40.83 -2.55
CA LEU A 666 12.89 -39.97 -3.39
C LEU A 666 13.74 -40.80 -4.35
#